data_375216de8a2c9ff52a54f5d5863495a8
#
_entry.id   375216de8a2c9ff52a54f5d5863495a8
#
_cell.length_a   1.000
_cell.length_b   1.000
_cell.length_c   1.000
_cell.angle_alpha   90.00
_cell.angle_beta   90.00
_cell.angle_gamma   90.00
#
_symmetry.space_group_name_H-M   'P 1'
#
loop_
_entity.id
_entity.type
_entity.pdbx_description
1 polymer ?
#
loop_
_entity_poly.entity_id
_entity_poly.type
_entity_poly.pdbx_seq_one_letter_code
_entity_poly.pdbx_strand_id
1 'polypeptide(L)'
;MRRSEVPSDIPGAITVTSNSDAFSSTRSIVKPAGPPGPGQPAWNPQRGSSMPVSRYRPFAEEVEPIRLADRTWPDRVITSAPLWCAVDLRDGNQALIDPMSPARKRRMFDLLVRMGYKEIEVGFPSASQTDFDFVREIITDGAIPDDVTIQVLTQCRPELIERTFEACQGAPQAIVHFYNSTSILQRRVVFRAEKAAVQDIATAGARKCVEEAAKYPGTRWRFEYSPESYTGTELEYAKQVCDAVGEIIGPTPENPIIFNLPATVEMATPNVYADSIEWMSRNLANRESVILSLHPHNDRGTAVAAAELGYQAGADRIEGCLFGNGERTGNVCLVTLGLNLFSRGVDPQIDFSNIDEIRRTVEYCNQLPVHERHPYGGDLVYTAFSGSHQDAINKGLDQMKVDADAADTDVEDMLWQVPYLPIDPKDVGRTYEAVIRVNSQSGKGGVAYIMKADHGLALPRRLQIEFSQVVQKITDGEGGEVSPKEMWDAFSEEYLAPVWPLERVKQRVDASEEDSGVTSIAATVKINGVETEISGSGNGPLAAFVHALGDVGFDVAVLDYSEHAMSSGDDAQAAAYVEASVSIASAAEPGEAGRHPSDPVSIASAAEPGEAGRHPSGPVSIASAAEPGEAGRHPSGPVGARTVWGVGIAPSITTASLRAVVSAVNRAARA
;
A
#
# COMPACT_ATOMS: atom_id res chain seq x y z
N MET A 1 -1.31 -45.23 -27.99
CA MET A 1 -2.75 -45.20 -27.67
C MET A 1 -3.38 -44.17 -28.60
N ARG A 2 -4.46 -44.55 -29.25
CA ARG A 2 -5.01 -43.92 -30.44
C ARG A 2 -5.52 -42.52 -30.21
N ARG A 3 -5.14 -41.55 -31.07
CA ARG A 3 -5.83 -40.26 -31.17
C ARG A 3 -7.22 -40.53 -31.73
N SER A 4 -8.27 -40.11 -30.98
CA SER A 4 -9.65 -40.09 -31.49
C SER A 4 -9.80 -38.91 -32.42
N GLU A 5 -10.06 -39.18 -33.68
CA GLU A 5 -10.46 -38.18 -34.67
C GLU A 5 -11.82 -37.59 -34.30
N VAL A 6 -11.88 -36.26 -34.26
CA VAL A 6 -13.11 -35.50 -34.09
C VAL A 6 -13.81 -35.44 -35.46
N PRO A 7 -15.12 -35.68 -35.57
CA PRO A 7 -15.84 -35.67 -36.85
C PRO A 7 -15.81 -34.26 -37.47
N SER A 8 -15.54 -34.24 -38.80
CA SER A 8 -15.32 -33.02 -39.61
C SER A 8 -16.59 -32.34 -40.15
N ASP A 9 -17.77 -32.60 -39.60
CA ASP A 9 -19.02 -32.08 -40.17
C ASP A 9 -19.77 -31.15 -39.19
N ILE A 10 -19.22 -29.94 -39.00
CA ILE A 10 -19.97 -28.78 -38.53
C ILE A 10 -20.07 -27.78 -39.70
N PRO A 11 -21.27 -27.55 -40.28
CA PRO A 11 -21.44 -26.53 -41.33
C PRO A 11 -21.18 -25.15 -40.76
N GLY A 12 -20.17 -24.45 -41.28
CA GLY A 12 -19.81 -23.09 -40.89
C GLY A 12 -18.47 -22.93 -40.19
N ALA A 13 -17.64 -23.99 -40.12
CA ALA A 13 -16.25 -23.82 -39.69
C ALA A 13 -15.48 -23.05 -40.75
N ILE A 14 -15.20 -21.78 -40.45
CA ILE A 14 -14.24 -20.98 -41.22
C ILE A 14 -12.89 -21.68 -41.07
N THR A 15 -12.37 -22.21 -42.16
CA THR A 15 -11.00 -22.72 -42.22
C THR A 15 -10.08 -21.52 -42.09
N VAL A 16 -9.64 -21.21 -40.86
CA VAL A 16 -8.55 -20.26 -40.63
C VAL A 16 -7.28 -20.98 -41.11
N THR A 17 -6.87 -20.68 -42.34
CA THR A 17 -5.52 -21.03 -42.81
C THR A 17 -4.56 -20.32 -41.83
N SER A 18 -3.89 -21.10 -41.00
CA SER A 18 -2.82 -20.62 -40.15
C SER A 18 -1.70 -20.06 -41.04
N ASN A 19 -1.67 -18.74 -41.14
CA ASN A 19 -0.54 -18.05 -41.76
C ASN A 19 0.62 -18.05 -40.77
N SER A 20 1.17 -19.24 -40.49
CA SER A 20 2.30 -19.42 -39.56
C SER A 20 3.56 -18.67 -40.01
N ASP A 21 3.64 -18.27 -41.28
CA ASP A 21 4.81 -17.60 -41.85
C ASP A 21 4.81 -16.07 -41.67
N ALA A 22 3.67 -15.46 -41.30
CA ALA A 22 3.59 -14.00 -41.07
C ALA A 22 4.20 -13.56 -39.72
N PHE A 23 4.43 -14.47 -38.79
CA PHE A 23 4.99 -14.17 -37.46
C PHE A 23 6.51 -14.30 -37.37
N SER A 24 7.22 -14.66 -38.48
CA SER A 24 8.64 -15.04 -38.42
C SER A 24 9.63 -13.86 -38.50
N SER A 25 9.22 -12.64 -38.70
CA SER A 25 10.19 -11.54 -38.79
C SER A 25 9.85 -10.34 -37.94
N THR A 26 10.70 -10.07 -36.94
CA THR A 26 10.99 -8.78 -36.30
C THR A 26 10.20 -8.34 -35.06
N ARG A 27 9.62 -9.22 -34.29
CA ARG A 27 9.45 -8.89 -32.87
C ARG A 27 10.35 -9.80 -32.05
N SER A 28 11.31 -9.22 -31.29
CA SER A 28 11.92 -9.93 -30.17
C SER A 28 10.80 -10.14 -29.14
N ILE A 29 10.02 -11.18 -29.31
CA ILE A 29 9.20 -11.71 -28.25
C ILE A 29 10.21 -12.02 -27.16
N VAL A 30 10.05 -11.41 -25.97
CA VAL A 30 10.71 -11.89 -24.76
C VAL A 30 10.23 -13.34 -24.65
N LYS A 31 11.02 -14.27 -25.20
CA LYS A 31 10.72 -15.69 -25.00
C LYS A 31 10.77 -15.90 -23.50
N PRO A 32 9.77 -16.55 -22.89
CA PRO A 32 9.98 -17.13 -21.58
C PRO A 32 11.30 -17.91 -21.67
N ALA A 33 12.15 -17.79 -20.65
CA ALA A 33 13.45 -18.45 -20.65
C ALA A 33 13.25 -19.87 -21.17
N GLY A 34 13.80 -20.15 -22.35
CA GLY A 34 13.68 -21.47 -22.96
C GLY A 34 14.29 -22.51 -22.01
N PRO A 35 14.09 -23.79 -22.26
CA PRO A 35 14.76 -24.82 -21.48
C PRO A 35 16.26 -24.49 -21.43
N PRO A 36 16.94 -24.70 -20.30
CA PRO A 36 18.36 -24.43 -20.15
C PRO A 36 19.12 -25.00 -21.34
N GLY A 37 20.02 -24.21 -21.91
CA GLY A 37 20.87 -24.68 -23.01
C GLY A 37 21.70 -25.90 -22.55
N PRO A 38 22.27 -26.67 -23.46
CA PRO A 38 23.12 -27.78 -23.12
C PRO A 38 24.23 -27.35 -22.14
N GLY A 39 24.31 -28.03 -21.00
CA GLY A 39 25.29 -27.73 -19.95
C GLY A 39 24.88 -26.70 -18.91
N GLN A 40 23.68 -26.10 -19.00
CA GLN A 40 23.16 -25.27 -17.92
C GLN A 40 22.37 -26.11 -16.90
N PRO A 41 22.53 -25.85 -15.57
CA PRO A 41 21.75 -26.57 -14.57
C PRO A 41 20.26 -26.23 -14.74
N ALA A 42 19.42 -27.26 -14.72
CA ALA A 42 17.95 -27.13 -14.73
C ALA A 42 17.46 -26.68 -13.35
N TRP A 43 17.37 -25.36 -13.12
CA TRP A 43 16.85 -24.77 -11.89
C TRP A 43 15.32 -24.82 -11.91
N ASN A 44 14.71 -25.52 -10.94
CA ASN A 44 13.27 -25.52 -10.72
C ASN A 44 12.41 -25.60 -12.00
N PRO A 45 12.54 -26.64 -12.83
CA PRO A 45 11.84 -26.72 -14.10
C PRO A 45 10.33 -26.74 -13.86
N GLN A 46 9.63 -25.77 -14.47
CA GLN A 46 8.17 -25.73 -14.47
C GLN A 46 7.64 -26.90 -15.32
N ARG A 47 6.76 -27.71 -14.74
CA ARG A 47 6.19 -28.90 -15.41
C ARG A 47 4.86 -28.63 -16.10
N GLY A 48 4.40 -27.38 -16.11
CA GLY A 48 3.08 -26.98 -16.56
C GLY A 48 2.02 -27.18 -15.47
N SER A 49 0.78 -26.86 -15.79
CA SER A 49 -0.36 -27.01 -14.88
C SER A 49 -1.42 -27.93 -15.49
N SER A 50 -2.38 -28.38 -14.66
CA SER A 50 -3.57 -29.12 -15.10
C SER A 50 -4.66 -28.21 -15.68
N MET A 51 -4.46 -26.90 -15.73
CA MET A 51 -5.43 -25.95 -16.27
C MET A 51 -5.63 -26.15 -17.78
N PRO A 52 -6.87 -26.07 -18.28
CA PRO A 52 -7.19 -26.34 -19.69
C PRO A 52 -6.83 -25.14 -20.58
N VAL A 53 -5.54 -24.76 -20.64
CA VAL A 53 -5.03 -23.59 -21.37
C VAL A 53 -5.36 -23.65 -22.89
N SER A 54 -5.53 -24.85 -23.44
CA SER A 54 -5.89 -25.06 -24.86
C SER A 54 -7.31 -24.55 -25.23
N ARG A 55 -8.12 -24.18 -24.25
CA ARG A 55 -9.44 -23.55 -24.47
C ARG A 55 -9.34 -22.07 -24.79
N TYR A 56 -8.18 -21.46 -24.58
CA TYR A 56 -7.95 -20.02 -24.73
C TYR A 56 -6.97 -19.76 -25.86
N ARG A 57 -7.12 -18.60 -26.50
CA ARG A 57 -6.29 -18.19 -27.64
C ARG A 57 -5.47 -16.97 -27.31
N PRO A 58 -4.32 -16.78 -27.95
CA PRO A 58 -3.66 -15.49 -27.98
C PRO A 58 -4.57 -14.41 -28.57
N PHE A 59 -4.53 -13.19 -28.03
CA PHE A 59 -5.33 -12.06 -28.53
C PHE A 59 -5.16 -11.85 -30.05
N ALA A 60 -3.93 -11.99 -30.53
CA ALA A 60 -3.61 -11.84 -31.95
C ALA A 60 -4.31 -12.85 -32.91
N GLU A 61 -4.89 -13.92 -32.37
CA GLU A 61 -5.69 -14.88 -33.13
C GLU A 61 -7.20 -14.53 -33.10
N GLU A 62 -7.61 -13.65 -32.21
CA GLU A 62 -9.00 -13.19 -32.08
C GLU A 62 -9.26 -11.90 -32.85
N VAL A 63 -8.33 -10.96 -32.76
CA VAL A 63 -8.37 -9.66 -33.43
C VAL A 63 -7.03 -9.43 -34.13
N GLU A 64 -7.05 -8.90 -35.34
CA GLU A 64 -5.84 -8.59 -36.10
C GLU A 64 -4.94 -7.64 -35.30
N PRO A 65 -3.66 -7.99 -35.04
CA PRO A 65 -2.79 -7.17 -34.22
C PRO A 65 -2.40 -5.87 -34.92
N ILE A 66 -2.42 -4.78 -34.16
CA ILE A 66 -1.97 -3.48 -34.64
C ILE A 66 -0.47 -3.51 -34.91
N ARG A 67 -0.08 -3.03 -36.11
CA ARG A 67 1.32 -2.83 -36.49
C ARG A 67 1.61 -1.34 -36.58
N LEU A 68 1.94 -0.73 -35.45
CA LEU A 68 2.32 0.68 -35.38
C LEU A 68 3.85 0.75 -35.24
N ALA A 69 4.56 0.75 -36.41
CA ALA A 69 6.02 0.74 -36.41
C ALA A 69 6.65 2.07 -35.99
N ASP A 70 5.91 3.15 -36.18
CA ASP A 70 6.29 4.55 -35.91
C ASP A 70 5.55 5.14 -34.71
N ARG A 71 5.24 4.30 -33.69
CA ARG A 71 4.57 4.77 -32.48
C ARG A 71 5.35 5.88 -31.80
N THR A 72 4.64 6.89 -31.30
CA THR A 72 5.25 8.04 -30.60
C THR A 72 4.90 8.10 -29.12
N TRP A 73 3.84 7.40 -28.71
CA TRP A 73 3.33 7.48 -27.34
C TRP A 73 4.34 7.10 -26.25
N PRO A 74 5.28 6.13 -26.43
CA PRO A 74 6.20 5.75 -25.35
C PRO A 74 7.14 6.88 -24.91
N ASP A 75 7.40 7.85 -25.80
CA ASP A 75 8.30 8.97 -25.55
C ASP A 75 7.58 10.23 -25.05
N ARG A 76 6.23 10.20 -24.98
CA ARG A 76 5.45 11.34 -24.49
C ARG A 76 5.41 11.37 -22.97
N VAL A 77 5.41 12.58 -22.42
CA VAL A 77 5.28 12.83 -20.98
C VAL A 77 3.92 13.47 -20.72
N ILE A 78 3.19 12.97 -19.75
CA ILE A 78 1.92 13.55 -19.30
C ILE A 78 2.25 14.79 -18.47
N THR A 79 1.75 15.95 -18.90
CA THR A 79 1.98 17.26 -18.25
C THR A 79 0.69 17.94 -17.78
N SER A 80 -0.46 17.36 -18.07
CA SER A 80 -1.78 17.87 -17.65
C SER A 80 -2.72 16.70 -17.37
N ALA A 81 -3.75 16.94 -16.58
CA ALA A 81 -4.82 15.96 -16.35
C ALA A 81 -5.69 15.78 -17.62
N PRO A 82 -6.28 14.61 -17.84
CA PRO A 82 -7.31 14.41 -18.85
C PRO A 82 -8.61 15.09 -18.43
N LEU A 83 -9.56 15.17 -19.35
CA LEU A 83 -10.95 15.37 -18.98
C LEU A 83 -11.44 14.12 -18.23
N TRP A 84 -12.02 14.33 -17.05
CA TRP A 84 -12.50 13.24 -16.22
C TRP A 84 -14.01 13.06 -16.32
N CYS A 85 -14.49 11.83 -16.49
CA CYS A 85 -15.88 11.48 -16.30
C CYS A 85 -16.03 10.43 -15.21
N ALA A 86 -16.79 10.74 -14.16
CA ALA A 86 -17.11 9.79 -13.12
C ALA A 86 -18.36 8.99 -13.51
N VAL A 87 -18.24 7.67 -13.62
CA VAL A 87 -19.33 6.77 -14.01
C VAL A 87 -19.86 5.92 -12.84
N ASP A 88 -19.55 6.31 -11.61
CA ASP A 88 -19.97 5.63 -10.37
C ASP A 88 -21.49 5.43 -10.28
N LEU A 89 -22.26 6.43 -10.72
CA LEU A 89 -23.73 6.42 -10.61
C LEU A 89 -24.43 5.62 -11.73
N ARG A 90 -23.69 5.24 -12.78
CA ARG A 90 -24.21 4.41 -13.86
C ARG A 90 -23.51 3.06 -13.87
N ASP A 91 -22.27 2.98 -14.36
CA ASP A 91 -21.56 1.71 -14.55
C ASP A 91 -21.14 1.08 -13.21
N GLY A 92 -20.71 1.91 -12.26
CA GLY A 92 -20.44 1.51 -10.90
C GLY A 92 -21.71 1.00 -10.19
N ASN A 93 -22.82 1.73 -10.31
CA ASN A 93 -24.10 1.37 -9.68
C ASN A 93 -24.74 0.12 -10.29
N GLN A 94 -24.66 -0.04 -11.60
CA GLN A 94 -25.22 -1.18 -12.33
C GLN A 94 -24.63 -2.53 -11.86
N ALA A 95 -23.39 -2.53 -11.38
CA ALA A 95 -22.67 -3.70 -10.94
C ALA A 95 -22.90 -4.07 -9.44
N LEU A 96 -23.66 -3.26 -8.71
CA LEU A 96 -23.90 -3.50 -7.29
C LEU A 96 -24.97 -4.58 -7.07
N ILE A 97 -24.73 -5.46 -6.08
CA ILE A 97 -25.73 -6.44 -5.62
C ILE A 97 -26.97 -5.71 -5.08
N ASP A 98 -26.76 -4.60 -4.35
CA ASP A 98 -27.79 -3.68 -3.87
C ASP A 98 -27.59 -2.32 -4.53
N PRO A 99 -28.21 -2.04 -5.69
CA PRO A 99 -28.11 -0.77 -6.38
C PRO A 99 -28.46 0.40 -5.47
N MET A 100 -27.83 1.53 -5.70
CA MET A 100 -28.02 2.72 -4.87
C MET A 100 -29.46 3.19 -4.86
N SER A 101 -30.02 3.42 -3.67
CA SER A 101 -31.27 4.17 -3.51
C SER A 101 -31.08 5.63 -3.97
N PRO A 102 -32.16 6.37 -4.27
CA PRO A 102 -32.05 7.80 -4.64
C PRO A 102 -31.21 8.62 -3.65
N ALA A 103 -31.37 8.38 -2.35
CA ALA A 103 -30.58 9.07 -1.32
C ALA A 103 -29.09 8.75 -1.39
N ARG A 104 -28.70 7.50 -1.66
CA ARG A 104 -27.28 7.10 -1.86
C ARG A 104 -26.75 7.69 -3.17
N LYS A 105 -27.54 7.68 -4.26
CA LYS A 105 -27.18 8.32 -5.52
C LYS A 105 -26.93 9.83 -5.33
N ARG A 106 -27.83 10.51 -4.63
CA ARG A 106 -27.67 11.94 -4.34
C ARG A 106 -26.39 12.22 -3.55
N ARG A 107 -26.12 11.43 -2.52
CA ARG A 107 -24.88 11.58 -1.71
C ARG A 107 -23.61 11.35 -2.55
N MET A 108 -23.62 10.37 -3.45
CA MET A 108 -22.50 10.14 -4.36
C MET A 108 -22.35 11.29 -5.35
N PHE A 109 -23.46 11.78 -5.95
CA PHE A 109 -23.42 12.92 -6.84
C PHE A 109 -22.83 14.17 -6.17
N ASP A 110 -23.31 14.50 -4.97
CA ASP A 110 -22.82 15.64 -4.19
C ASP A 110 -21.32 15.49 -3.83
N LEU A 111 -20.85 14.27 -3.58
CA LEU A 111 -19.41 14.00 -3.37
C LEU A 111 -18.62 14.28 -4.64
N LEU A 112 -19.02 13.74 -5.78
CA LEU A 112 -18.32 13.91 -7.06
C LEU A 112 -18.23 15.39 -7.47
N VAL A 113 -19.32 16.14 -7.27
CA VAL A 113 -19.34 17.58 -7.51
C VAL A 113 -18.35 18.31 -6.60
N ARG A 114 -18.35 18.00 -5.29
CA ARG A 114 -17.41 18.63 -4.34
C ARG A 114 -15.94 18.30 -4.65
N MET A 115 -15.67 17.10 -5.13
CA MET A 115 -14.31 16.69 -5.55
C MET A 115 -13.84 17.44 -6.81
N GLY A 116 -14.75 18.06 -7.58
CA GLY A 116 -14.40 18.84 -8.75
C GLY A 116 -14.68 18.16 -10.09
N TYR A 117 -15.34 17.00 -10.13
CA TYR A 117 -15.72 16.37 -11.40
C TYR A 117 -16.68 17.26 -12.18
N LYS A 118 -16.39 17.45 -13.48
CA LYS A 118 -17.16 18.31 -14.39
C LYS A 118 -18.05 17.52 -15.35
N GLU A 119 -17.79 16.24 -15.52
CA GLU A 119 -18.66 15.32 -16.25
C GLU A 119 -18.96 14.12 -15.34
N ILE A 120 -20.27 13.83 -15.15
CA ILE A 120 -20.75 12.76 -14.24
C ILE A 120 -21.84 11.98 -14.96
N GLU A 121 -21.63 10.70 -15.19
CA GLU A 121 -22.63 9.81 -15.76
C GLU A 121 -23.59 9.32 -14.67
N VAL A 122 -24.81 9.89 -14.68
CA VAL A 122 -25.76 9.81 -13.56
C VAL A 122 -26.71 8.64 -13.62
N GLY A 123 -26.83 7.95 -14.76
CA GLY A 123 -27.67 6.78 -14.86
C GLY A 123 -28.01 6.34 -16.28
N PHE A 124 -28.88 5.33 -16.37
CA PHE A 124 -29.47 4.81 -17.60
C PHE A 124 -31.01 4.98 -17.56
N PRO A 125 -31.52 6.21 -17.77
CA PRO A 125 -32.90 6.56 -17.48
C PRO A 125 -33.95 5.78 -18.30
N SER A 126 -33.57 5.27 -19.47
CA SER A 126 -34.48 4.43 -20.28
C SER A 126 -34.54 2.98 -19.85
N ALA A 127 -33.59 2.51 -19.05
CA ALA A 127 -33.56 1.14 -18.54
C ALA A 127 -34.19 0.97 -17.16
N SER A 128 -34.21 2.04 -16.34
CA SER A 128 -34.65 2.01 -14.95
C SER A 128 -35.49 3.23 -14.60
N GLN A 129 -36.67 3.01 -13.96
CA GLN A 129 -37.47 4.12 -13.46
C GLN A 129 -36.75 4.88 -12.34
N THR A 130 -36.02 4.19 -11.48
CA THR A 130 -35.19 4.83 -10.44
C THR A 130 -34.16 5.78 -11.04
N ASP A 131 -33.50 5.38 -12.12
CA ASP A 131 -32.54 6.26 -12.81
C ASP A 131 -33.24 7.44 -13.49
N PHE A 132 -34.39 7.20 -14.10
CA PHE A 132 -35.19 8.27 -14.69
C PHE A 132 -35.59 9.31 -13.63
N ASP A 133 -36.15 8.85 -12.51
CA ASP A 133 -36.60 9.71 -11.43
C ASP A 133 -35.44 10.47 -10.80
N PHE A 134 -34.28 9.83 -10.63
CA PHE A 134 -33.09 10.49 -10.12
C PHE A 134 -32.56 11.60 -11.05
N VAL A 135 -32.51 11.34 -12.36
CA VAL A 135 -32.12 12.37 -13.34
C VAL A 135 -33.10 13.55 -13.28
N ARG A 136 -34.41 13.29 -13.19
CA ARG A 136 -35.41 14.33 -13.01
C ARG A 136 -35.24 15.11 -11.72
N GLU A 137 -34.99 14.40 -10.61
CA GLU A 137 -34.76 15.01 -9.28
C GLU A 137 -33.62 16.01 -9.33
N ILE A 138 -32.42 15.62 -9.76
CA ILE A 138 -31.24 16.51 -9.76
C ILE A 138 -31.41 17.73 -10.68
N ILE A 139 -32.20 17.62 -11.76
CA ILE A 139 -32.54 18.73 -12.65
C ILE A 139 -33.55 19.68 -12.00
N THR A 140 -34.66 19.12 -11.46
CA THR A 140 -35.75 19.96 -10.90
C THR A 140 -35.37 20.65 -9.61
N ASP A 141 -34.50 20.01 -8.81
CA ASP A 141 -33.98 20.61 -7.57
C ASP A 141 -32.87 21.64 -7.80
N GLY A 142 -32.41 21.80 -9.05
CA GLY A 142 -31.29 22.70 -9.36
C GLY A 142 -29.98 22.22 -8.70
N ALA A 143 -29.81 20.92 -8.58
CA ALA A 143 -28.65 20.32 -7.91
C ALA A 143 -27.37 20.30 -8.77
N ILE A 144 -27.52 20.55 -10.07
CA ILE A 144 -26.40 20.49 -11.02
C ILE A 144 -25.77 21.88 -11.10
N PRO A 145 -24.51 22.08 -10.70
CA PRO A 145 -23.80 23.32 -10.86
C PRO A 145 -23.68 23.72 -12.35
N ASP A 146 -23.59 25.02 -12.63
CA ASP A 146 -23.51 25.56 -14.00
C ASP A 146 -22.30 25.05 -14.80
N ASP A 147 -21.22 24.66 -14.10
CA ASP A 147 -19.98 24.15 -14.68
C ASP A 147 -19.89 22.60 -14.69
N VAL A 148 -20.97 21.91 -14.32
CA VAL A 148 -21.07 20.44 -14.35
C VAL A 148 -22.02 20.01 -15.47
N THR A 149 -21.61 19.04 -16.25
CA THR A 149 -22.41 18.40 -17.31
C THR A 149 -22.79 16.98 -16.87
N ILE A 150 -24.07 16.69 -16.81
CA ILE A 150 -24.53 15.33 -16.58
C ILE A 150 -24.43 14.52 -17.88
N GLN A 151 -24.07 13.25 -17.74
CA GLN A 151 -24.08 12.26 -18.81
C GLN A 151 -25.11 11.19 -18.52
N VAL A 152 -25.79 10.70 -19.54
CA VAL A 152 -26.78 9.62 -19.44
C VAL A 152 -26.58 8.61 -20.56
N LEU A 153 -26.66 7.31 -20.19
CA LEU A 153 -26.49 6.21 -21.15
C LEU A 153 -27.81 5.85 -21.86
N THR A 154 -27.71 5.45 -23.12
CA THR A 154 -28.81 4.82 -23.86
C THR A 154 -28.28 3.86 -24.93
N GLN A 155 -29.03 2.78 -25.22
CA GLN A 155 -28.74 1.95 -26.39
C GLN A 155 -29.21 2.64 -27.67
N CYS A 156 -28.62 2.28 -28.83
CA CYS A 156 -29.04 2.75 -30.15
C CYS A 156 -30.41 2.17 -30.57
N ARG A 157 -31.45 2.44 -29.77
CA ARG A 157 -32.83 2.02 -30.00
C ARG A 157 -33.76 3.22 -29.88
N PRO A 158 -34.60 3.50 -30.89
CA PRO A 158 -35.38 4.73 -30.95
C PRO A 158 -36.18 5.04 -29.70
N GLU A 159 -36.86 4.06 -29.15
CA GLU A 159 -37.72 4.20 -27.96
C GLU A 159 -36.91 4.47 -26.67
N LEU A 160 -35.69 3.95 -26.57
CA LEU A 160 -34.82 4.20 -25.43
C LEU A 160 -34.17 5.59 -25.53
N ILE A 161 -33.77 6.00 -26.74
CA ILE A 161 -33.22 7.33 -26.97
C ILE A 161 -34.28 8.40 -26.62
N GLU A 162 -35.52 8.26 -27.12
CA GLU A 162 -36.61 9.17 -26.80
C GLU A 162 -36.81 9.33 -25.28
N ARG A 163 -36.89 8.21 -24.55
CA ARG A 163 -37.04 8.19 -23.10
C ARG A 163 -35.88 8.87 -22.38
N THR A 164 -34.66 8.74 -22.91
CA THR A 164 -33.46 9.37 -22.37
C THR A 164 -33.50 10.89 -22.47
N PHE A 165 -33.96 11.43 -23.62
CA PHE A 165 -34.13 12.88 -23.81
C PHE A 165 -35.25 13.43 -22.92
N GLU A 166 -36.36 12.70 -22.74
CA GLU A 166 -37.43 13.08 -21.79
C GLU A 166 -36.85 13.24 -20.36
N ALA A 167 -35.98 12.31 -19.92
CA ALA A 167 -35.39 12.38 -18.60
C ALA A 167 -34.51 13.63 -18.42
N CYS A 168 -33.82 14.07 -19.46
CA CYS A 168 -32.93 15.23 -19.42
C CYS A 168 -33.60 16.57 -19.68
N GLN A 169 -34.89 16.61 -19.95
CA GLN A 169 -35.63 17.85 -20.23
C GLN A 169 -35.41 18.89 -19.13
N GLY A 170 -34.98 20.11 -19.52
CA GLY A 170 -34.73 21.23 -18.60
C GLY A 170 -33.33 21.23 -17.98
N ALA A 171 -32.46 20.28 -18.28
CA ALA A 171 -31.04 20.39 -17.95
C ALA A 171 -30.41 21.52 -18.77
N PRO A 172 -29.55 22.37 -18.17
CA PRO A 172 -28.85 23.41 -18.93
C PRO A 172 -27.94 22.84 -20.02
N GLN A 173 -27.26 21.72 -19.69
CA GLN A 173 -26.39 20.97 -20.58
C GLN A 173 -26.39 19.49 -20.22
N ALA A 174 -26.28 18.61 -21.22
CA ALA A 174 -26.23 17.18 -21.05
C ALA A 174 -25.42 16.49 -22.16
N ILE A 175 -24.76 15.37 -21.80
CA ILE A 175 -24.16 14.43 -22.72
C ILE A 175 -25.09 13.23 -22.86
N VAL A 176 -25.51 12.91 -24.08
CA VAL A 176 -26.23 11.66 -24.38
C VAL A 176 -25.21 10.66 -24.92
N HIS A 177 -24.91 9.66 -24.09
CA HIS A 177 -23.99 8.57 -24.41
C HIS A 177 -24.81 7.42 -25.01
N PHE A 178 -24.71 7.22 -26.31
CA PHE A 178 -25.39 6.13 -27.01
C PHE A 178 -24.39 5.09 -27.53
N TYR A 179 -24.80 3.83 -27.53
CA TYR A 179 -23.91 2.73 -27.86
C TYR A 179 -24.59 1.57 -28.55
N ASN A 180 -23.79 0.79 -29.24
CA ASN A 180 -24.09 -0.58 -29.63
C ASN A 180 -22.78 -1.38 -29.76
N SER A 181 -22.86 -2.69 -29.53
CA SER A 181 -21.68 -3.56 -29.64
C SER A 181 -21.26 -3.74 -31.09
N THR A 182 -19.94 -3.73 -31.31
CA THR A 182 -19.33 -3.83 -32.64
C THR A 182 -18.37 -5.02 -32.78
N SER A 183 -18.08 -5.73 -31.69
CA SER A 183 -17.06 -6.79 -31.67
C SER A 183 -17.38 -7.97 -32.60
N ILE A 184 -16.34 -8.64 -33.06
CA ILE A 184 -16.43 -9.85 -33.90
C ILE A 184 -17.35 -10.89 -33.26
N LEU A 185 -17.16 -11.14 -31.97
CA LEU A 185 -17.91 -12.16 -31.23
C LEU A 185 -19.40 -11.80 -31.14
N GLN A 186 -19.73 -10.55 -30.76
CA GLN A 186 -21.13 -10.14 -30.58
C GLN A 186 -21.87 -10.01 -31.92
N ARG A 187 -21.20 -9.56 -32.98
CA ARG A 187 -21.79 -9.61 -34.32
C ARG A 187 -22.23 -11.04 -34.70
N ARG A 188 -21.38 -12.02 -34.39
CA ARG A 188 -21.65 -13.44 -34.70
C ARG A 188 -22.71 -14.07 -33.82
N VAL A 189 -22.64 -13.89 -32.50
CA VAL A 189 -23.46 -14.70 -31.56
C VAL A 189 -24.70 -13.96 -31.04
N VAL A 190 -24.63 -12.62 -30.91
CA VAL A 190 -25.73 -11.79 -30.37
C VAL A 190 -26.57 -11.23 -31.51
N PHE A 191 -25.97 -10.42 -32.37
CA PHE A 191 -26.70 -9.79 -33.49
C PHE A 191 -26.96 -10.75 -34.64
N ARG A 192 -26.09 -11.73 -34.85
CA ARG A 192 -26.10 -12.62 -36.03
C ARG A 192 -26.16 -11.82 -37.33
N ALA A 193 -25.37 -10.77 -37.41
CA ALA A 193 -25.42 -9.75 -38.44
C ALA A 193 -24.00 -9.40 -38.94
N GLU A 194 -23.94 -8.97 -40.19
CA GLU A 194 -22.72 -8.48 -40.82
C GLU A 194 -22.41 -7.06 -40.40
N LYS A 195 -21.18 -6.59 -40.66
CA LYS A 195 -20.66 -5.26 -40.30
C LYS A 195 -21.62 -4.13 -40.74
N ALA A 196 -22.12 -4.14 -41.93
CA ALA A 196 -23.01 -3.11 -42.46
C ALA A 196 -24.29 -2.96 -41.62
N ALA A 197 -24.94 -4.08 -41.28
CA ALA A 197 -26.18 -4.03 -40.47
C ALA A 197 -25.93 -3.57 -39.04
N VAL A 198 -24.75 -3.84 -38.46
CA VAL A 198 -24.39 -3.33 -37.12
C VAL A 198 -24.01 -1.87 -37.16
N GLN A 199 -23.37 -1.39 -38.23
CA GLN A 199 -23.13 0.04 -38.48
C GLN A 199 -24.46 0.81 -38.68
N ASP A 200 -25.46 0.21 -39.35
CA ASP A 200 -26.79 0.81 -39.50
C ASP A 200 -27.47 1.05 -38.18
N ILE A 201 -27.26 0.20 -37.16
CA ILE A 201 -27.75 0.43 -35.80
C ILE A 201 -27.16 1.71 -35.22
N ALA A 202 -25.83 1.89 -35.31
CA ALA A 202 -25.13 3.07 -34.82
C ALA A 202 -25.62 4.35 -35.52
N THR A 203 -25.70 4.33 -36.84
CA THR A 203 -26.11 5.49 -37.65
C THR A 203 -27.57 5.83 -37.48
N ALA A 204 -28.45 4.84 -37.30
CA ALA A 204 -29.86 5.07 -36.94
C ALA A 204 -29.99 5.71 -35.54
N GLY A 205 -29.21 5.23 -34.58
CA GLY A 205 -29.10 5.83 -33.24
C GLY A 205 -28.67 7.30 -33.30
N ALA A 206 -27.59 7.60 -34.05
CA ALA A 206 -27.12 8.96 -34.24
C ALA A 206 -28.18 9.91 -34.84
N ARG A 207 -28.86 9.47 -35.90
CA ARG A 207 -29.97 10.24 -36.50
C ARG A 207 -31.09 10.52 -35.49
N LYS A 208 -31.46 9.48 -34.71
CA LYS A 208 -32.49 9.61 -33.68
C LYS A 208 -32.05 10.60 -32.57
N CYS A 209 -30.80 10.56 -32.15
CA CYS A 209 -30.27 11.52 -31.17
C CYS A 209 -30.38 12.98 -31.69
N VAL A 210 -30.00 13.23 -32.95
CA VAL A 210 -30.14 14.57 -33.56
C VAL A 210 -31.60 15.01 -33.63
N GLU A 211 -32.50 14.09 -34.03
CA GLU A 211 -33.97 14.35 -34.06
C GLU A 211 -34.50 14.74 -32.68
N GLU A 212 -34.16 13.98 -31.64
CA GLU A 212 -34.64 14.22 -30.28
C GLU A 212 -34.07 15.54 -29.72
N ALA A 213 -32.76 15.79 -29.90
CA ALA A 213 -32.13 17.04 -29.46
C ALA A 213 -32.84 18.28 -30.00
N ALA A 214 -33.32 18.22 -31.25
CA ALA A 214 -34.06 19.34 -31.88
C ALA A 214 -35.39 19.64 -31.19
N LYS A 215 -36.00 18.70 -30.45
CA LYS A 215 -37.23 18.90 -29.68
C LYS A 215 -37.02 19.70 -28.40
N TYR A 216 -35.77 19.75 -27.89
CA TYR A 216 -35.40 20.38 -26.62
C TYR A 216 -34.32 21.46 -26.81
N PRO A 217 -34.58 22.57 -27.51
CA PRO A 217 -33.59 23.57 -27.87
C PRO A 217 -33.06 24.37 -26.68
N GLY A 218 -33.67 24.23 -25.50
CA GLY A 218 -33.25 24.90 -24.26
C GLY A 218 -32.07 24.21 -23.56
N THR A 219 -31.71 23.02 -23.97
CA THR A 219 -30.56 22.25 -23.43
C THR A 219 -29.42 22.28 -24.42
N ARG A 220 -28.22 22.53 -23.92
CA ARG A 220 -26.97 22.37 -24.69
C ARG A 220 -26.60 20.90 -24.77
N TRP A 221 -26.83 20.27 -25.91
CA TRP A 221 -26.57 18.88 -26.14
C TRP A 221 -25.13 18.63 -26.63
N ARG A 222 -24.47 17.62 -26.05
CA ARG A 222 -23.27 16.99 -26.57
C ARG A 222 -23.55 15.49 -26.71
N PHE A 223 -22.87 14.84 -27.64
CA PHE A 223 -23.06 13.43 -27.92
C PHE A 223 -21.80 12.65 -27.64
N GLU A 224 -21.99 11.47 -27.07
CA GLU A 224 -20.96 10.47 -26.92
C GLU A 224 -21.40 9.18 -27.61
N TYR A 225 -20.53 8.58 -28.40
CA TYR A 225 -20.76 7.29 -29.01
C TYR A 225 -19.69 6.28 -28.60
N SER A 226 -20.12 5.09 -28.15
CA SER A 226 -19.24 3.94 -27.87
C SER A 226 -19.47 2.83 -28.88
N PRO A 227 -18.45 2.46 -29.70
CA PRO A 227 -18.43 1.14 -30.34
C PRO A 227 -18.11 0.09 -29.26
N GLU A 228 -19.14 -0.33 -28.51
CA GLU A 228 -18.99 -1.21 -27.34
C GLU A 228 -18.19 -2.47 -27.69
N SER A 229 -17.42 -2.97 -26.74
CA SER A 229 -16.44 -4.05 -26.94
C SER A 229 -15.39 -3.70 -28.03
N TYR A 230 -14.93 -2.44 -28.00
CA TYR A 230 -13.93 -1.93 -28.93
C TYR A 230 -12.69 -2.81 -29.03
N THR A 231 -12.17 -3.32 -27.91
CA THR A 231 -10.98 -4.20 -27.89
C THR A 231 -11.18 -5.54 -28.62
N GLY A 232 -12.41 -5.95 -28.84
CA GLY A 232 -12.79 -7.13 -29.61
C GLY A 232 -13.27 -6.81 -31.05
N THR A 233 -13.09 -5.56 -31.48
CA THR A 233 -13.52 -5.04 -32.79
C THR A 233 -12.31 -4.83 -33.70
N GLU A 234 -12.42 -5.12 -34.98
CA GLU A 234 -11.41 -4.77 -35.95
C GLU A 234 -11.25 -3.24 -36.01
N LEU A 235 -10.00 -2.79 -35.92
CA LEU A 235 -9.68 -1.36 -35.75
C LEU A 235 -10.21 -0.47 -36.88
N GLU A 236 -10.04 -0.90 -38.12
CA GLU A 236 -10.60 -0.21 -39.29
C GLU A 236 -12.12 -0.15 -39.27
N TYR A 237 -12.78 -1.19 -38.75
CA TYR A 237 -14.24 -1.19 -38.63
C TYR A 237 -14.72 -0.28 -37.50
N ALA A 238 -14.04 -0.27 -36.36
CA ALA A 238 -14.34 0.65 -35.29
C ALA A 238 -14.24 2.12 -35.77
N LYS A 239 -13.16 2.47 -36.48
CA LYS A 239 -13.00 3.76 -37.13
C LYS A 239 -14.14 4.07 -38.09
N GLN A 240 -14.47 3.14 -38.99
CA GLN A 240 -15.52 3.31 -40.00
C GLN A 240 -16.87 3.62 -39.34
N VAL A 241 -17.22 2.95 -38.25
CA VAL A 241 -18.47 3.21 -37.51
C VAL A 241 -18.44 4.58 -36.83
N CYS A 242 -17.33 4.93 -36.16
CA CYS A 242 -17.17 6.25 -35.55
C CYS A 242 -17.29 7.38 -36.58
N ASP A 243 -16.60 7.27 -37.72
CA ASP A 243 -16.68 8.28 -38.76
C ASP A 243 -18.11 8.43 -39.32
N ALA A 244 -18.82 7.31 -39.54
CA ALA A 244 -20.19 7.32 -40.04
C ALA A 244 -21.16 7.98 -39.02
N VAL A 245 -20.94 7.77 -37.73
CA VAL A 245 -21.68 8.46 -36.66
C VAL A 245 -21.33 9.97 -36.65
N GLY A 246 -20.05 10.30 -36.74
CA GLY A 246 -19.57 11.68 -36.80
C GLY A 246 -20.16 12.49 -37.95
N GLU A 247 -20.27 11.88 -39.16
CA GLU A 247 -20.92 12.51 -40.31
C GLU A 247 -22.36 12.90 -40.03
N ILE A 248 -23.11 12.12 -39.24
CA ILE A 248 -24.52 12.41 -38.92
C ILE A 248 -24.64 13.47 -37.82
N ILE A 249 -23.82 13.35 -36.78
CA ILE A 249 -23.83 14.32 -35.66
C ILE A 249 -23.33 15.69 -36.10
N GLY A 250 -22.36 15.77 -37.00
CA GLY A 250 -21.81 17.02 -37.51
C GLY A 250 -21.04 17.80 -36.46
N PRO A 251 -20.06 17.20 -35.73
CA PRO A 251 -19.35 17.89 -34.68
C PRO A 251 -18.47 19.02 -35.22
N THR A 252 -18.23 20.03 -34.36
CA THR A 252 -17.30 21.13 -34.61
C THR A 252 -16.28 21.22 -33.46
N PRO A 253 -15.17 21.93 -33.62
CA PRO A 253 -14.24 22.15 -32.49
C PRO A 253 -14.88 22.78 -31.27
N GLU A 254 -15.93 23.60 -31.42
CA GLU A 254 -16.67 24.27 -30.35
C GLU A 254 -17.72 23.34 -29.70
N ASN A 255 -18.19 22.31 -30.43
CA ASN A 255 -19.11 21.29 -29.93
C ASN A 255 -18.68 19.90 -30.44
N PRO A 256 -17.58 19.40 -29.90
CA PRO A 256 -17.02 18.12 -30.35
C PRO A 256 -17.90 16.95 -29.96
N ILE A 257 -17.84 15.87 -30.75
CA ILE A 257 -18.36 14.54 -30.35
C ILE A 257 -17.34 13.85 -29.47
N ILE A 258 -17.83 13.04 -28.53
CA ILE A 258 -16.99 12.13 -27.74
C ILE A 258 -17.07 10.75 -28.40
N PHE A 259 -15.92 10.21 -28.80
CA PHE A 259 -15.80 8.79 -29.15
C PHE A 259 -15.11 8.06 -27.99
N ASN A 260 -15.89 7.27 -27.29
CA ASN A 260 -15.42 6.47 -26.16
C ASN A 260 -15.04 5.07 -26.61
N LEU A 261 -13.81 4.67 -26.40
CA LEU A 261 -13.23 3.41 -26.88
C LEU A 261 -13.08 2.41 -25.72
N PRO A 262 -14.17 1.71 -25.31
CA PRO A 262 -14.14 0.92 -24.10
C PRO A 262 -13.38 -0.38 -24.27
N ALA A 263 -12.45 -0.65 -23.35
CA ALA A 263 -12.01 -2.00 -23.08
C ALA A 263 -13.06 -2.71 -22.22
N THR A 264 -14.25 -2.93 -22.79
CA THR A 264 -15.40 -3.56 -22.13
C THR A 264 -15.02 -4.88 -21.47
N VAL A 265 -14.12 -5.62 -22.12
CA VAL A 265 -13.31 -6.68 -21.52
C VAL A 265 -11.85 -6.37 -21.86
N GLU A 266 -10.99 -6.43 -20.87
CA GLU A 266 -9.55 -6.20 -21.05
C GLU A 266 -8.92 -7.41 -21.73
N MET A 267 -8.84 -7.39 -23.08
CA MET A 267 -8.43 -8.55 -23.88
C MET A 267 -6.92 -8.63 -24.14
N ALA A 268 -6.23 -7.50 -24.17
CA ALA A 268 -4.81 -7.39 -24.50
C ALA A 268 -4.01 -6.67 -23.40
N THR A 269 -2.69 -6.61 -23.55
CA THR A 269 -1.82 -5.84 -22.66
C THR A 269 -1.98 -4.32 -22.90
N PRO A 270 -1.71 -3.48 -21.90
CA PRO A 270 -1.89 -2.02 -21.98
C PRO A 270 -1.20 -1.34 -23.17
N ASN A 271 -0.01 -1.83 -23.55
CA ASN A 271 0.72 -1.31 -24.72
C ASN A 271 -0.01 -1.56 -26.05
N VAL A 272 -0.74 -2.67 -26.17
CA VAL A 272 -1.56 -2.97 -27.37
C VAL A 272 -2.77 -2.03 -27.42
N TYR A 273 -3.40 -1.77 -26.25
CA TYR A 273 -4.47 -0.79 -26.16
C TYR A 273 -3.98 0.62 -26.53
N ALA A 274 -2.83 1.05 -25.98
CA ALA A 274 -2.21 2.33 -26.33
C ALA A 274 -1.89 2.45 -27.83
N ASP A 275 -1.33 1.40 -28.45
CA ASP A 275 -1.11 1.38 -29.89
C ASP A 275 -2.43 1.59 -30.67
N SER A 276 -3.54 1.00 -30.20
CA SER A 276 -4.85 1.19 -30.84
C SER A 276 -5.37 2.62 -30.69
N ILE A 277 -5.16 3.23 -29.52
CA ILE A 277 -5.57 4.60 -29.26
C ILE A 277 -4.77 5.58 -30.13
N GLU A 278 -3.44 5.45 -30.22
CA GLU A 278 -2.63 6.28 -31.09
C GLU A 278 -3.05 6.12 -32.56
N TRP A 279 -3.35 4.89 -32.99
CA TRP A 279 -3.85 4.65 -34.33
C TRP A 279 -5.21 5.33 -34.56
N MET A 280 -6.17 5.20 -33.65
CA MET A 280 -7.47 5.87 -33.75
C MET A 280 -7.30 7.39 -33.77
N SER A 281 -6.49 7.95 -32.88
CA SER A 281 -6.21 9.37 -32.83
C SER A 281 -5.65 9.94 -34.13
N ARG A 282 -4.83 9.14 -34.87
CA ARG A 282 -4.24 9.55 -36.15
C ARG A 282 -5.18 9.37 -37.34
N ASN A 283 -6.17 8.49 -37.26
CA ASN A 283 -6.94 8.04 -38.41
C ASN A 283 -8.41 8.46 -38.41
N LEU A 284 -8.98 8.85 -37.23
CA LEU A 284 -10.34 9.39 -37.15
C LEU A 284 -10.49 10.64 -38.02
N ALA A 285 -11.61 10.73 -38.76
CA ALA A 285 -11.95 11.93 -39.49
C ALA A 285 -12.22 13.11 -38.53
N ASN A 286 -11.85 14.32 -38.96
CA ASN A 286 -12.09 15.56 -38.22
C ASN A 286 -11.65 15.49 -36.74
N ARG A 287 -10.43 14.96 -36.49
CA ARG A 287 -9.90 14.71 -35.15
C ARG A 287 -10.02 15.95 -34.21
N GLU A 288 -9.91 17.13 -34.72
CA GLU A 288 -10.04 18.41 -34.00
C GLU A 288 -11.45 18.65 -33.45
N SER A 289 -12.45 17.96 -33.97
CA SER A 289 -13.85 17.98 -33.52
C SER A 289 -14.24 16.75 -32.72
N VAL A 290 -13.23 15.97 -32.23
CA VAL A 290 -13.42 14.74 -31.50
C VAL A 290 -12.71 14.81 -30.14
N ILE A 291 -13.42 14.48 -29.06
CA ILE A 291 -12.86 14.12 -27.78
C ILE A 291 -12.72 12.61 -27.78
N LEU A 292 -11.48 12.11 -27.71
CA LEU A 292 -11.20 10.67 -27.66
C LEU A 292 -11.17 10.22 -26.20
N SER A 293 -12.14 9.39 -25.81
CA SER A 293 -12.34 8.93 -24.43
C SER A 293 -11.93 7.47 -24.25
N LEU A 294 -11.42 7.16 -23.07
CA LEU A 294 -11.03 5.82 -22.64
C LEU A 294 -11.94 5.32 -21.53
N HIS A 295 -12.34 4.05 -21.58
CA HIS A 295 -13.15 3.39 -20.57
C HIS A 295 -12.65 1.96 -20.36
N PRO A 296 -11.50 1.75 -19.72
CA PRO A 296 -11.00 0.40 -19.50
C PRO A 296 -11.59 -0.23 -18.24
N HIS A 297 -12.05 -1.49 -18.38
CA HIS A 297 -12.29 -2.40 -17.25
C HIS A 297 -10.98 -3.07 -16.80
N ASN A 298 -11.01 -3.73 -15.64
CA ASN A 298 -9.82 -4.21 -14.93
C ASN A 298 -9.69 -5.75 -14.94
N ASP A 299 -10.17 -6.43 -16.00
CA ASP A 299 -10.24 -7.89 -16.08
C ASP A 299 -8.86 -8.58 -15.94
N ARG A 300 -7.80 -7.90 -16.36
CA ARG A 300 -6.41 -8.36 -16.26
C ARG A 300 -5.64 -7.73 -15.09
N GLY A 301 -6.28 -6.84 -14.31
CA GLY A 301 -5.62 -6.06 -13.26
C GLY A 301 -4.73 -4.94 -13.80
N THR A 302 -4.91 -4.50 -15.06
CA THR A 302 -4.05 -3.52 -15.73
C THR A 302 -4.78 -2.28 -16.23
N ALA A 303 -6.02 -2.03 -15.80
CA ALA A 303 -6.84 -0.90 -16.27
C ALA A 303 -6.17 0.46 -16.05
N VAL A 304 -5.52 0.68 -14.90
CA VAL A 304 -4.78 1.92 -14.62
C VAL A 304 -3.68 2.12 -15.66
N ALA A 305 -2.85 1.12 -15.90
CA ALA A 305 -1.80 1.19 -16.90
C ALA A 305 -2.36 1.36 -18.32
N ALA A 306 -3.50 0.74 -18.63
CA ALA A 306 -4.17 0.92 -19.94
C ALA A 306 -4.65 2.35 -20.13
N ALA A 307 -5.22 2.98 -19.09
CA ALA A 307 -5.66 4.37 -19.13
C ALA A 307 -4.48 5.35 -19.24
N GLU A 308 -3.44 5.19 -18.42
CA GLU A 308 -2.24 6.04 -18.48
C GLU A 308 -1.56 5.99 -19.84
N LEU A 309 -1.29 4.79 -20.36
CA LEU A 309 -0.66 4.63 -21.65
C LEU A 309 -1.58 5.06 -22.80
N GLY A 310 -2.89 4.85 -22.71
CA GLY A 310 -3.87 5.32 -23.68
C GLY A 310 -3.96 6.86 -23.71
N TYR A 311 -3.89 7.52 -22.56
CA TYR A 311 -3.81 8.98 -22.47
C TYR A 311 -2.51 9.51 -23.08
N GLN A 312 -1.38 8.88 -22.76
CA GLN A 312 -0.09 9.14 -23.41
C GLN A 312 -0.17 8.96 -24.94
N ALA A 313 -0.96 8.00 -25.40
CA ALA A 313 -1.16 7.68 -26.83
C ALA A 313 -2.05 8.69 -27.59
N GLY A 314 -2.64 9.67 -26.89
CA GLY A 314 -3.37 10.78 -27.48
C GLY A 314 -4.87 10.76 -27.27
N ALA A 315 -5.36 10.06 -26.24
CA ALA A 315 -6.70 10.28 -25.74
C ALA A 315 -6.79 11.63 -25.01
N ASP A 316 -8.00 12.15 -24.90
CA ASP A 316 -8.30 13.46 -24.29
C ASP A 316 -9.02 13.30 -22.95
N ARG A 317 -9.72 12.17 -22.74
CA ARG A 317 -10.68 11.97 -21.65
C ARG A 317 -10.58 10.54 -21.11
N ILE A 318 -10.89 10.36 -19.82
CA ILE A 318 -10.95 9.06 -19.16
C ILE A 318 -12.24 8.95 -18.35
N GLU A 319 -12.96 7.85 -18.52
CA GLU A 319 -14.09 7.44 -17.71
C GLU A 319 -13.68 6.35 -16.72
N GLY A 320 -14.20 6.42 -15.52
CA GLY A 320 -13.93 5.42 -14.48
C GLY A 320 -14.76 5.64 -13.23
N CYS A 321 -14.46 4.85 -12.20
CA CYS A 321 -15.12 4.94 -10.90
C CYS A 321 -14.11 5.19 -9.77
N LEU A 322 -14.57 5.85 -8.72
CA LEU A 322 -13.81 5.96 -7.48
C LEU A 322 -13.53 4.55 -6.94
N PHE A 323 -12.30 4.29 -6.57
CA PHE A 323 -11.80 3.00 -6.08
C PHE A 323 -12.01 1.81 -7.04
N GLY A 324 -12.36 2.07 -8.29
CA GLY A 324 -12.42 1.06 -9.34
C GLY A 324 -13.64 0.13 -9.28
N ASN A 325 -14.77 0.58 -8.70
CA ASN A 325 -15.99 -0.21 -8.68
C ASN A 325 -16.58 -0.40 -10.08
N GLY A 326 -17.25 -1.52 -10.35
CA GLY A 326 -17.91 -1.83 -11.62
C GLY A 326 -18.06 -3.31 -11.92
N GLU A 327 -18.52 -3.61 -13.12
CA GLU A 327 -18.75 -4.97 -13.59
C GLU A 327 -17.50 -5.86 -13.48
N ARG A 328 -17.71 -7.12 -13.11
CA ARG A 328 -16.69 -8.18 -12.98
C ARG A 328 -15.58 -7.78 -11.99
N THR A 329 -14.48 -7.22 -12.48
CA THR A 329 -13.29 -6.78 -11.71
C THR A 329 -13.25 -5.26 -11.53
N GLY A 330 -14.26 -4.55 -12.04
CA GLY A 330 -14.41 -3.09 -11.91
C GLY A 330 -13.93 -2.29 -13.10
N ASN A 331 -14.20 -1.00 -13.03
CA ASN A 331 -13.70 0.04 -13.93
C ASN A 331 -12.27 0.46 -13.55
N VAL A 332 -11.63 1.26 -14.39
CA VAL A 332 -10.39 1.93 -13.99
C VAL A 332 -10.62 2.81 -12.76
N CYS A 333 -9.67 2.78 -11.84
CA CYS A 333 -9.75 3.53 -10.59
C CYS A 333 -9.34 5.00 -10.77
N LEU A 334 -10.30 5.93 -10.66
CA LEU A 334 -10.05 7.37 -10.78
C LEU A 334 -9.17 7.90 -9.64
N VAL A 335 -9.31 7.35 -8.42
CA VAL A 335 -8.45 7.73 -7.27
C VAL A 335 -6.99 7.40 -7.57
N THR A 336 -6.72 6.20 -8.08
CA THR A 336 -5.34 5.78 -8.40
C THR A 336 -4.76 6.63 -9.53
N LEU A 337 -5.53 6.89 -10.60
CA LEU A 337 -5.09 7.72 -11.73
C LEU A 337 -4.79 9.16 -11.30
N GLY A 338 -5.70 9.77 -10.53
CA GLY A 338 -5.51 11.16 -10.07
C GLY A 338 -4.30 11.30 -9.16
N LEU A 339 -4.11 10.38 -8.21
CA LEU A 339 -2.97 10.43 -7.29
C LEU A 339 -1.65 9.97 -7.94
N ASN A 340 -1.69 9.17 -9.00
CA ASN A 340 -0.51 8.92 -9.83
C ASN A 340 -0.01 10.20 -10.52
N LEU A 341 -0.91 11.04 -11.05
CA LEU A 341 -0.57 12.35 -11.60
C LEU A 341 0.00 13.25 -10.50
N PHE A 342 -0.70 13.39 -9.38
CA PHE A 342 -0.31 14.20 -8.23
C PHE A 342 1.10 13.85 -7.74
N SER A 343 1.40 12.56 -7.57
CA SER A 343 2.72 12.08 -7.11
C SER A 343 3.87 12.39 -8.08
N ARG A 344 3.56 12.90 -9.28
CA ARG A 344 4.52 13.30 -10.31
C ARG A 344 4.47 14.79 -10.64
N GLY A 345 3.80 15.59 -9.78
CA GLY A 345 3.73 17.03 -9.92
C GLY A 345 2.76 17.50 -11.01
N VAL A 346 1.81 16.66 -11.41
CA VAL A 346 0.73 17.04 -12.32
C VAL A 346 -0.56 17.19 -11.52
N ASP A 347 -1.13 18.38 -11.50
CA ASP A 347 -2.40 18.65 -10.83
C ASP A 347 -3.53 17.81 -11.47
N PRO A 348 -4.15 16.87 -10.73
CA PRO A 348 -5.25 16.06 -11.23
C PRO A 348 -6.53 16.86 -11.46
N GLN A 349 -6.65 18.09 -10.96
CA GLN A 349 -7.83 18.95 -10.97
C GLN A 349 -9.04 18.35 -10.22
N ILE A 350 -8.81 17.32 -9.45
CA ILE A 350 -9.77 16.64 -8.57
C ILE A 350 -9.20 16.65 -7.15
N ASP A 351 -10.02 17.02 -6.20
CA ASP A 351 -9.64 17.14 -4.80
C ASP A 351 -9.70 15.77 -4.09
N PHE A 352 -8.54 15.26 -3.69
CA PHE A 352 -8.36 14.05 -2.89
C PHE A 352 -7.84 14.37 -1.47
N SER A 353 -7.86 15.63 -1.04
CA SER A 353 -7.27 16.07 0.23
C SER A 353 -7.91 15.44 1.48
N ASN A 354 -9.08 14.81 1.35
CA ASN A 354 -9.73 14.03 2.42
C ASN A 354 -10.13 12.64 1.92
N ILE A 355 -9.13 11.79 1.68
CA ILE A 355 -9.33 10.46 1.10
C ILE A 355 -10.22 9.55 1.95
N ASP A 356 -10.22 9.74 3.28
CA ASP A 356 -11.02 8.92 4.18
C ASP A 356 -12.51 9.27 4.14
N GLU A 357 -12.87 10.55 3.98
CA GLU A 357 -14.27 10.95 3.76
C GLU A 357 -14.75 10.42 2.41
N ILE A 358 -13.93 10.55 1.37
CA ILE A 358 -14.24 10.03 0.03
C ILE A 358 -14.49 8.53 0.11
N ARG A 359 -13.57 7.76 0.70
CA ARG A 359 -13.66 6.30 0.86
C ARG A 359 -14.93 5.90 1.62
N ARG A 360 -15.16 6.47 2.80
CA ARG A 360 -16.35 6.15 3.63
C ARG A 360 -17.65 6.45 2.92
N THR A 361 -17.69 7.54 2.13
CA THR A 361 -18.87 7.88 1.34
C THR A 361 -19.09 6.86 0.23
N VAL A 362 -18.03 6.46 -0.48
CA VAL A 362 -18.12 5.43 -1.54
C VAL A 362 -18.53 4.08 -0.95
N GLU A 363 -17.91 3.64 0.15
CA GLU A 363 -18.30 2.41 0.85
C GLU A 363 -19.76 2.41 1.31
N TYR A 364 -20.22 3.55 1.84
CA TYR A 364 -21.62 3.72 2.21
C TYR A 364 -22.55 3.66 0.99
N CYS A 365 -22.21 4.29 -0.11
CA CYS A 365 -23.05 4.31 -1.31
C CYS A 365 -23.07 2.95 -2.01
N ASN A 366 -21.92 2.30 -2.14
CA ASN A 366 -21.76 1.02 -2.83
C ASN A 366 -22.14 -0.18 -1.96
N GLN A 367 -22.16 -0.04 -0.62
CA GLN A 367 -22.28 -1.15 0.34
C GLN A 367 -21.23 -2.24 0.14
N LEU A 368 -20.05 -1.83 -0.32
CA LEU A 368 -18.87 -2.67 -0.53
C LEU A 368 -17.65 -1.99 0.08
N PRO A 369 -16.78 -2.74 0.78
CA PRO A 369 -15.55 -2.17 1.35
C PRO A 369 -14.51 -1.92 0.27
N VAL A 370 -13.71 -0.87 0.46
CA VAL A 370 -12.49 -0.65 -0.30
C VAL A 370 -11.38 -1.54 0.27
N HIS A 371 -10.61 -2.18 -0.60
CA HIS A 371 -9.56 -3.10 -0.18
C HIS A 371 -8.47 -2.38 0.66
N GLU A 372 -8.06 -2.98 1.76
CA GLU A 372 -7.10 -2.42 2.74
C GLU A 372 -5.74 -2.00 2.12
N ARG A 373 -5.35 -2.60 0.99
CA ARG A 373 -4.14 -2.28 0.23
C ARG A 373 -4.46 -1.58 -1.10
N HIS A 374 -5.63 -0.95 -1.20
CA HIS A 374 -5.95 -0.13 -2.37
C HIS A 374 -4.94 1.02 -2.49
N PRO A 375 -4.36 1.28 -3.67
CA PRO A 375 -3.39 2.37 -3.84
C PRO A 375 -3.92 3.69 -3.28
N TYR A 376 -3.11 4.35 -2.44
CA TYR A 376 -3.39 5.61 -1.74
C TYR A 376 -4.58 5.60 -0.75
N GLY A 377 -5.63 4.81 -1.01
CA GLY A 377 -6.88 4.87 -0.23
C GLY A 377 -7.05 3.77 0.82
N GLY A 378 -6.27 2.69 0.77
CA GLY A 378 -6.38 1.57 1.71
C GLY A 378 -5.82 1.89 3.10
N ASP A 379 -6.30 1.19 4.12
CA ASP A 379 -5.88 1.44 5.51
C ASP A 379 -4.40 1.10 5.77
N LEU A 380 -3.82 0.19 4.98
CA LEU A 380 -2.45 -0.31 5.19
C LEU A 380 -1.39 0.34 4.29
N VAL A 381 -1.78 1.31 3.45
CA VAL A 381 -0.86 1.82 2.41
C VAL A 381 0.17 2.82 2.91
N TYR A 382 -0.08 3.45 4.07
CA TYR A 382 0.86 4.36 4.73
C TYR A 382 1.50 3.74 5.99
N THR A 383 1.39 2.41 6.13
CA THR A 383 1.94 1.65 7.26
C THR A 383 3.18 0.88 6.83
N ALA A 384 4.28 1.05 7.55
CA ALA A 384 5.48 0.25 7.35
C ALA A 384 5.60 -0.82 8.45
N PHE A 385 5.69 -2.09 8.08
CA PHE A 385 5.83 -3.22 9.01
C PHE A 385 7.30 -3.58 9.29
N SER A 386 8.19 -3.31 8.34
CA SER A 386 9.62 -3.58 8.50
C SER A 386 10.30 -2.48 9.30
N GLY A 387 11.02 -2.82 10.36
CA GLY A 387 11.76 -1.85 11.17
C GLY A 387 12.82 -1.05 10.40
N SER A 388 13.40 -1.64 9.35
CA SER A 388 14.34 -0.91 8.47
C SER A 388 13.62 0.14 7.61
N HIS A 389 12.39 -0.15 7.17
CA HIS A 389 11.58 0.84 6.43
C HIS A 389 11.16 1.99 7.34
N GLN A 390 10.73 1.66 8.58
CA GLN A 390 10.34 2.66 9.58
C GLN A 390 11.52 3.60 9.92
N ASP A 391 12.70 3.05 10.16
CA ASP A 391 13.91 3.83 10.41
C ASP A 391 14.26 4.75 9.23
N ALA A 392 14.12 4.26 8.00
CA ALA A 392 14.37 5.06 6.79
C ALA A 392 13.32 6.17 6.60
N ILE A 393 12.04 5.92 6.88
CA ILE A 393 10.98 6.94 6.82
C ILE A 393 11.25 8.04 7.85
N ASN A 394 11.57 7.68 9.11
CA ASN A 394 11.88 8.66 10.14
C ASN A 394 13.07 9.53 9.78
N LYS A 395 14.17 8.91 9.28
CA LYS A 395 15.34 9.66 8.81
C LYS A 395 15.00 10.58 7.64
N GLY A 396 14.13 10.14 6.73
CA GLY A 396 13.63 10.97 5.63
C GLY A 396 12.86 12.19 6.13
N LEU A 397 11.93 12.00 7.05
CA LEU A 397 11.14 13.08 7.65
C LEU A 397 12.05 14.06 8.45
N ASP A 398 13.02 13.55 9.19
CA ASP A 398 13.95 14.40 9.93
C ASP A 398 14.89 15.16 8.98
N GLN A 399 15.35 14.53 7.88
CA GLN A 399 16.18 15.18 6.88
C GLN A 399 15.43 16.30 6.15
N MET A 400 14.16 16.11 5.80
CA MET A 400 13.33 17.15 5.18
C MET A 400 13.24 18.40 6.06
N LYS A 401 13.15 18.26 7.39
CA LYS A 401 13.17 19.40 8.32
C LYS A 401 14.52 20.14 8.27
N VAL A 402 15.63 19.38 8.28
CA VAL A 402 16.98 19.97 8.18
C VAL A 402 17.17 20.71 6.86
N ASP A 403 16.68 20.15 5.77
CA ASP A 403 16.80 20.76 4.45
C ASP A 403 15.92 22.01 4.32
N ALA A 404 14.72 22.01 4.91
CA ALA A 404 13.81 23.17 4.96
C ALA A 404 14.43 24.31 5.80
N ASP A 405 14.96 24.00 7.00
CA ASP A 405 15.68 24.96 7.84
C ASP A 405 16.89 25.57 7.09
N ALA A 406 17.64 24.76 6.34
CA ALA A 406 18.78 25.21 5.55
C ALA A 406 18.37 26.09 4.35
N ALA A 407 17.19 25.88 3.80
CA ALA A 407 16.62 26.64 2.70
C ALA A 407 15.80 27.87 3.15
N ASP A 408 15.63 28.07 4.43
CA ASP A 408 14.78 29.14 5.04
C ASP A 408 13.33 29.10 4.48
N THR A 409 12.74 27.88 4.46
CA THR A 409 11.38 27.62 3.94
C THR A 409 10.64 26.64 4.84
N ASP A 410 9.32 26.53 4.67
CA ASP A 410 8.51 25.55 5.37
C ASP A 410 8.71 24.13 4.78
N VAL A 411 8.57 23.09 5.61
CA VAL A 411 8.73 21.69 5.17
C VAL A 411 7.69 21.32 4.10
N GLU A 412 6.51 21.91 4.19
CA GLU A 412 5.40 21.73 3.26
C GLU A 412 5.70 22.27 1.85
N ASP A 413 6.63 23.21 1.72
CA ASP A 413 7.07 23.79 0.43
C ASP A 413 8.25 23.03 -0.19
N MET A 414 8.81 22.04 0.52
CA MET A 414 9.91 21.20 0.02
C MET A 414 9.42 20.10 -0.90
N LEU A 415 10.25 19.74 -1.88
CA LEU A 415 9.99 18.54 -2.68
C LEU A 415 9.97 17.30 -1.78
N TRP A 416 8.92 16.46 -1.92
CA TRP A 416 8.78 15.24 -1.14
C TRP A 416 9.87 14.22 -1.45
N GLN A 417 10.65 13.84 -0.43
CA GLN A 417 11.82 12.93 -0.56
C GLN A 417 11.90 11.91 0.58
N VAL A 418 10.77 11.45 1.10
CA VAL A 418 10.75 10.44 2.15
C VAL A 418 10.77 9.04 1.54
N PRO A 419 11.74 8.18 1.92
CA PRO A 419 11.79 6.80 1.44
C PRO A 419 10.50 6.02 1.75
N TYR A 420 10.10 5.11 0.84
CA TYR A 420 8.94 4.20 0.97
C TYR A 420 7.56 4.87 0.98
N LEU A 421 7.45 6.18 1.03
CA LEU A 421 6.20 6.91 0.93
C LEU A 421 6.14 7.68 -0.40
N PRO A 422 5.27 7.28 -1.35
CA PRO A 422 5.19 7.92 -2.67
C PRO A 422 4.67 9.36 -2.61
N ILE A 423 3.90 9.70 -1.60
CA ILE A 423 3.37 11.04 -1.29
C ILE A 423 3.40 11.29 0.21
N ASP A 424 3.28 12.54 0.63
CA ASP A 424 3.00 12.86 2.04
C ASP A 424 1.55 12.41 2.36
N PRO A 425 1.34 11.55 3.37
CA PRO A 425 0.00 11.19 3.81
C PRO A 425 -0.88 12.38 4.18
N LYS A 426 -0.29 13.49 4.64
CA LYS A 426 -1.02 14.73 4.99
C LYS A 426 -1.74 15.34 3.78
N ASP A 427 -1.18 15.22 2.58
CA ASP A 427 -1.77 15.77 1.36
C ASP A 427 -3.12 15.13 1.02
N VAL A 428 -3.38 13.94 1.52
CA VAL A 428 -4.66 13.23 1.37
C VAL A 428 -5.46 13.18 2.69
N GLY A 429 -5.13 14.05 3.66
CA GLY A 429 -5.84 14.18 4.94
C GLY A 429 -5.56 13.06 5.92
N ARG A 430 -4.49 12.28 5.70
CA ARG A 430 -4.02 11.27 6.64
C ARG A 430 -2.80 11.76 7.40
N THR A 431 -2.63 11.25 8.59
CA THR A 431 -1.36 11.37 9.28
C THR A 431 -0.50 10.15 8.94
N TYR A 432 0.81 10.32 8.91
CA TYR A 432 1.70 9.18 9.07
C TYR A 432 1.47 8.65 10.49
N GLU A 433 0.42 7.92 10.65
CA GLU A 433 0.31 7.04 11.79
C GLU A 433 1.28 5.90 11.51
N ALA A 434 2.43 5.99 12.13
CA ALA A 434 3.16 4.79 12.44
C ALA A 434 2.26 3.95 13.36
N VAL A 435 1.23 3.31 12.83
CA VAL A 435 0.69 2.11 13.45
C VAL A 435 1.80 1.09 13.28
N ILE A 436 2.82 1.26 14.11
CA ILE A 436 3.91 0.32 14.20
C ILE A 436 3.31 -0.88 14.90
N ARG A 437 2.77 -1.77 14.09
CA ARG A 437 2.39 -3.10 14.52
C ARG A 437 3.67 -3.90 14.56
N VAL A 438 4.19 -4.14 15.76
CA VAL A 438 5.36 -5.00 15.94
C VAL A 438 4.89 -6.44 15.90
N ASN A 439 5.28 -7.13 14.85
CA ASN A 439 5.12 -8.58 14.71
C ASN A 439 6.50 -9.25 14.66
N SER A 440 6.55 -10.56 14.54
CA SER A 440 7.79 -11.37 14.46
C SER A 440 8.77 -10.92 13.35
N GLN A 441 8.32 -10.10 12.38
CA GLN A 441 9.12 -9.56 11.27
C GLN A 441 9.63 -8.13 11.51
N SER A 442 9.17 -7.45 12.56
CA SER A 442 9.39 -6.01 12.74
C SER A 442 10.78 -5.63 13.28
N GLY A 443 11.52 -6.58 13.83
CA GLY A 443 12.88 -6.39 14.30
C GLY A 443 13.06 -5.24 15.32
N LYS A 444 14.32 -4.94 15.68
CA LYS A 444 14.69 -3.95 16.71
C LYS A 444 14.28 -2.51 16.44
N GLY A 445 14.11 -2.12 15.17
CA GLY A 445 13.77 -0.73 14.79
C GLY A 445 12.35 -0.35 15.16
N GLY A 446 11.39 -1.27 15.00
CA GLY A 446 9.99 -1.05 15.39
C GLY A 446 9.81 -0.91 16.89
N VAL A 447 10.48 -1.78 17.65
CA VAL A 447 10.49 -1.74 19.12
C VAL A 447 11.07 -0.41 19.64
N ALA A 448 12.22 0.00 19.09
CA ALA A 448 12.87 1.25 19.51
C ALA A 448 12.03 2.49 19.24
N TYR A 449 11.32 2.50 18.12
CA TYR A 449 10.45 3.62 17.77
C TYR A 449 9.25 3.75 18.72
N ILE A 450 8.51 2.67 18.99
CA ILE A 450 7.38 2.69 19.91
C ILE A 450 7.83 3.16 21.31
N MET A 451 8.93 2.60 21.79
CA MET A 451 9.44 2.99 23.12
C MET A 451 9.82 4.47 23.18
N LYS A 452 10.32 5.05 22.08
CA LYS A 452 10.65 6.47 21.99
C LYS A 452 9.40 7.35 21.79
N ALA A 453 8.51 6.98 20.84
CA ALA A 453 7.39 7.83 20.45
C ALA A 453 6.26 7.84 21.49
N ASP A 454 5.91 6.65 22.01
CA ASP A 454 4.74 6.50 22.89
C ASP A 454 5.10 6.59 24.37
N HIS A 455 6.34 6.25 24.73
CA HIS A 455 6.77 6.17 26.15
C HIS A 455 7.96 7.09 26.47
N GLY A 456 8.47 7.87 25.50
CA GLY A 456 9.56 8.81 25.72
C GLY A 456 10.92 8.16 26.03
N LEU A 457 11.10 6.86 25.77
CA LEU A 457 12.31 6.10 26.11
C LEU A 457 13.26 5.94 24.92
N ALA A 458 14.35 6.70 24.90
CA ALA A 458 15.42 6.56 23.90
C ALA A 458 16.38 5.43 24.31
N LEU A 459 16.01 4.18 24.05
CA LEU A 459 16.79 3.02 24.44
C LEU A 459 18.18 2.99 23.79
N PRO A 460 19.27 2.69 24.53
CA PRO A 460 20.58 2.42 23.97
C PRO A 460 20.55 1.27 22.96
N ARG A 461 21.39 1.33 21.92
CA ARG A 461 21.35 0.36 20.80
C ARG A 461 21.42 -1.12 21.23
N ARG A 462 22.25 -1.43 22.25
CA ARG A 462 22.37 -2.81 22.76
C ARG A 462 21.13 -3.24 23.52
N LEU A 463 20.52 -2.33 24.29
CA LEU A 463 19.24 -2.58 24.97
C LEU A 463 18.10 -2.76 23.96
N GLN A 464 18.09 -1.99 22.83
CA GLN A 464 17.12 -2.22 21.75
C GLN A 464 17.19 -3.65 21.20
N ILE A 465 18.41 -4.19 21.06
CA ILE A 465 18.63 -5.55 20.58
C ILE A 465 18.10 -6.58 21.61
N GLU A 466 18.45 -6.37 22.87
CA GLU A 466 18.01 -7.27 23.96
C GLU A 466 16.47 -7.25 24.10
N PHE A 467 15.88 -6.04 24.17
CA PHE A 467 14.43 -5.94 24.34
C PHE A 467 13.66 -6.45 23.12
N SER A 468 14.19 -6.27 21.91
CA SER A 468 13.56 -6.86 20.72
C SER A 468 13.49 -8.39 20.77
N GLN A 469 14.45 -9.05 21.43
CA GLN A 469 14.39 -10.52 21.66
C GLN A 469 13.33 -10.90 22.69
N VAL A 470 13.08 -10.07 23.69
CA VAL A 470 11.98 -10.25 24.66
C VAL A 470 10.65 -10.18 23.93
N VAL A 471 10.43 -9.15 23.14
CA VAL A 471 9.20 -8.96 22.34
C VAL A 471 9.03 -10.11 21.33
N GLN A 472 10.12 -10.53 20.69
CA GLN A 472 10.07 -11.63 19.72
C GLN A 472 9.66 -12.96 20.37
N LYS A 473 10.08 -13.24 21.59
CA LYS A 473 9.64 -14.45 22.31
C LYS A 473 8.12 -14.44 22.56
N ILE A 474 7.53 -13.28 22.83
CA ILE A 474 6.09 -13.13 23.02
C ILE A 474 5.37 -13.39 21.68
N THR A 475 5.82 -12.76 20.59
CA THR A 475 5.21 -12.94 19.27
C THR A 475 5.37 -14.33 18.68
N ASP A 476 6.47 -15.01 18.98
CA ASP A 476 6.72 -16.39 18.53
C ASP A 476 5.89 -17.42 19.33
N GLY A 477 5.54 -17.11 20.59
CA GLY A 477 4.77 -17.99 21.46
C GLY A 477 3.26 -17.92 21.25
N GLU A 478 2.72 -16.73 21.05
CA GLU A 478 1.27 -16.50 20.97
C GLU A 478 0.79 -16.27 19.52
N GLY A 479 1.70 -15.97 18.61
CA GLY A 479 1.39 -15.55 17.22
C GLY A 479 0.65 -14.21 17.20
N GLY A 480 0.92 -13.36 16.22
CA GLY A 480 0.18 -12.11 16.05
C GLY A 480 1.04 -10.85 16.24
N GLU A 481 0.39 -9.77 16.60
CA GLU A 481 0.98 -8.45 16.78
C GLU A 481 1.04 -8.09 18.26
N VAL A 482 2.08 -7.35 18.66
CA VAL A 482 2.18 -6.76 20.00
C VAL A 482 1.82 -5.28 19.90
N SER A 483 0.76 -4.89 20.61
CA SER A 483 0.33 -3.49 20.68
C SER A 483 1.35 -2.65 21.49
N PRO A 484 1.36 -1.31 21.33
CA PRO A 484 2.20 -0.44 22.15
C PRO A 484 2.01 -0.65 23.65
N LYS A 485 0.78 -0.92 24.08
CA LYS A 485 0.46 -1.22 25.47
C LYS A 485 1.10 -2.52 25.95
N GLU A 486 0.94 -3.61 25.20
CA GLU A 486 1.54 -4.92 25.52
C GLU A 486 3.07 -4.83 25.52
N MET A 487 3.66 -4.02 24.63
CA MET A 487 5.10 -3.76 24.61
C MET A 487 5.55 -3.03 25.87
N TRP A 488 4.80 -2.03 26.32
CA TRP A 488 5.06 -1.35 27.57
C TRP A 488 4.93 -2.28 28.77
N ASP A 489 3.90 -3.12 28.79
CA ASP A 489 3.69 -4.10 29.86
C ASP A 489 4.86 -5.09 29.92
N ALA A 490 5.30 -5.61 28.77
CA ALA A 490 6.48 -6.49 28.66
C ALA A 490 7.79 -5.79 29.10
N PHE A 491 7.97 -4.52 28.70
CA PHE A 491 9.13 -3.72 29.12
C PHE A 491 9.12 -3.48 30.63
N SER A 492 7.96 -3.15 31.17
CA SER A 492 7.78 -2.89 32.61
C SER A 492 8.02 -4.13 33.44
N GLU A 493 7.51 -5.28 33.00
CA GLU A 493 7.71 -6.56 33.65
C GLU A 493 9.18 -7.00 33.65
N GLU A 494 9.86 -6.80 32.52
CA GLU A 494 11.26 -7.25 32.37
C GLU A 494 12.24 -6.34 33.10
N TYR A 495 12.08 -4.99 33.00
CA TYR A 495 13.09 -4.03 33.46
C TYR A 495 12.69 -3.22 34.68
N LEU A 496 11.39 -2.94 34.93
CA LEU A 496 10.96 -2.02 35.97
C LEU A 496 10.32 -2.72 37.18
N ALA A 497 9.70 -3.89 36.99
CA ALA A 497 9.02 -4.61 38.06
C ALA A 497 9.92 -5.53 38.92
N PRO A 498 11.17 -5.90 38.55
CA PRO A 498 11.98 -6.76 39.40
C PRO A 498 12.36 -6.10 40.72
N VAL A 499 11.85 -6.66 41.83
CA VAL A 499 12.08 -6.15 43.22
C VAL A 499 12.82 -7.16 44.11
N TRP A 500 13.26 -8.26 43.58
CA TRP A 500 13.93 -9.33 44.29
C TRP A 500 15.23 -9.75 43.58
N PRO A 501 16.35 -9.96 44.28
CA PRO A 501 16.53 -9.99 45.76
C PRO A 501 16.77 -8.62 46.37
N LEU A 502 16.85 -7.52 45.61
CA LEU A 502 17.24 -6.21 46.06
C LEU A 502 16.14 -5.18 45.84
N GLU A 503 15.70 -4.50 46.91
CA GLU A 503 14.77 -3.37 46.85
C GLU A 503 15.39 -2.15 47.53
N ARG A 504 15.35 -1.00 46.89
CA ARG A 504 15.80 0.28 47.47
C ARG A 504 14.69 0.96 48.23
N VAL A 505 14.90 1.27 49.49
CA VAL A 505 13.90 1.91 50.36
C VAL A 505 14.10 3.44 50.38
N LYS A 506 15.27 3.92 50.77
CA LYS A 506 15.61 5.33 50.82
C LYS A 506 17.10 5.55 50.61
N GLN A 507 17.47 6.80 50.29
CA GLN A 507 18.89 7.17 50.10
C GLN A 507 19.12 8.61 50.56
N ARG A 508 20.35 8.88 50.99
CA ARG A 508 20.92 10.21 51.17
C ARG A 508 22.26 10.24 50.43
N VAL A 509 22.46 11.25 49.59
CA VAL A 509 23.69 11.51 48.86
C VAL A 509 24.32 12.76 49.41
N ASP A 510 25.51 12.67 49.94
CA ASP A 510 26.30 13.78 50.42
C ASP A 510 27.45 14.01 49.44
N ALA A 511 27.41 15.13 48.68
CA ALA A 511 28.51 15.61 47.86
C ALA A 511 29.37 16.55 48.69
N SER A 512 30.66 16.25 48.83
CA SER A 512 31.56 17.20 49.51
C SER A 512 31.89 18.35 48.54
N GLU A 513 31.64 19.58 48.92
CA GLU A 513 31.97 20.80 48.17
C GLU A 513 33.47 21.10 48.12
N GLU A 514 34.34 20.38 48.82
CA GLU A 514 35.77 20.58 48.83
C GLU A 514 36.50 19.60 47.91
N ASP A 515 37.10 20.11 46.83
CA ASP A 515 38.22 19.68 45.96
C ASP A 515 38.59 18.19 45.81
N SER A 516 37.90 17.23 46.43
CA SER A 516 38.26 15.80 46.38
C SER A 516 37.56 15.00 45.28
N GLY A 517 36.51 15.54 44.66
CA GLY A 517 35.73 14.82 43.65
C GLY A 517 35.04 13.52 44.12
N VAL A 518 34.94 13.29 45.42
CA VAL A 518 34.37 12.09 46.02
C VAL A 518 32.97 12.32 46.49
N THR A 519 32.04 11.54 45.99
CA THR A 519 30.64 11.50 46.47
C THR A 519 30.45 10.36 47.43
N SER A 520 29.79 10.59 48.57
CA SER A 520 29.38 9.54 49.52
C SER A 520 27.90 9.31 49.48
N ILE A 521 27.48 8.07 49.58
CA ILE A 521 26.09 7.66 49.62
C ILE A 521 25.83 6.85 50.88
N ALA A 522 24.70 7.14 51.56
CA ALA A 522 24.11 6.27 52.57
C ALA A 522 22.72 5.85 52.10
N ALA A 523 22.42 4.58 52.04
CA ALA A 523 21.12 4.07 51.55
C ALA A 523 20.60 2.96 52.47
N THR A 524 19.27 2.89 52.56
CA THR A 524 18.60 1.72 53.12
C THR A 524 18.03 0.91 51.99
N VAL A 525 18.46 -0.35 51.90
CA VAL A 525 17.98 -1.33 50.92
C VAL A 525 17.33 -2.52 51.64
N LYS A 526 16.43 -3.23 50.94
CA LYS A 526 16.01 -4.55 51.41
C LYS A 526 16.71 -5.62 50.61
N ILE A 527 17.41 -6.50 51.27
CA ILE A 527 18.08 -7.66 50.71
C ILE A 527 17.33 -8.91 51.19
N ASN A 528 16.75 -9.65 50.27
CA ASN A 528 15.89 -10.79 50.61
C ASN A 528 14.79 -10.46 51.62
N GLY A 529 14.23 -9.24 51.53
CA GLY A 529 13.18 -8.75 52.43
C GLY A 529 13.67 -8.14 53.75
N VAL A 530 14.98 -8.18 54.04
CA VAL A 530 15.58 -7.63 55.28
C VAL A 530 16.13 -6.23 55.02
N GLU A 531 15.70 -5.24 55.80
CA GLU A 531 16.25 -3.89 55.68
C GLU A 531 17.73 -3.86 56.15
N THR A 532 18.57 -3.31 55.32
CA THR A 532 20.02 -3.21 55.55
C THR A 532 20.47 -1.81 55.18
N GLU A 533 21.23 -1.18 56.09
CA GLU A 533 21.91 0.09 55.79
C GLU A 533 23.23 -0.18 55.08
N ILE A 534 23.44 0.52 53.99
CA ILE A 534 24.68 0.44 53.18
C ILE A 534 25.24 1.83 52.99
N SER A 535 26.56 1.92 52.92
CA SER A 535 27.26 3.17 52.64
C SER A 535 28.47 2.90 51.72
N GLY A 536 28.77 3.86 50.86
CA GLY A 536 29.91 3.77 49.97
C GLY A 536 30.33 5.13 49.45
N SER A 537 31.49 5.19 48.85
CA SER A 537 32.04 6.40 48.24
C SER A 537 32.63 6.12 46.86
N GLY A 538 32.59 7.11 45.95
CA GLY A 538 33.07 6.98 44.60
C GLY A 538 33.15 8.32 43.87
N ASN A 539 33.52 8.34 42.61
CA ASN A 539 33.62 9.54 41.78
C ASN A 539 32.23 10.11 41.33
N GLY A 540 31.16 9.60 41.89
CA GLY A 540 29.78 10.04 41.67
C GLY A 540 28.77 9.10 42.35
N PRO A 541 27.47 9.50 42.40
CA PRO A 541 26.46 8.74 43.11
C PRO A 541 26.32 7.27 42.66
N LEU A 542 26.48 7.03 41.36
CA LEU A 542 26.39 5.68 40.78
C LEU A 542 27.55 4.79 41.27
N ALA A 543 28.80 5.28 41.19
CA ALA A 543 29.98 4.56 41.66
C ALA A 543 29.92 4.32 43.18
N ALA A 544 29.52 5.34 43.96
CA ALA A 544 29.37 5.20 45.39
C ALA A 544 28.33 4.12 45.78
N PHE A 545 27.23 4.02 45.04
CA PHE A 545 26.19 3.01 45.29
C PHE A 545 26.65 1.60 44.91
N VAL A 546 27.35 1.46 43.78
CA VAL A 546 27.94 0.21 43.34
C VAL A 546 28.93 -0.34 44.34
N HIS A 547 29.81 0.52 44.91
CA HIS A 547 30.75 0.14 45.97
C HIS A 547 29.99 -0.31 47.25
N ALA A 548 28.93 0.44 47.63
CA ALA A 548 28.09 0.06 48.80
C ALA A 548 27.40 -1.31 48.62
N LEU A 549 27.04 -1.68 47.39
CA LEU A 549 26.43 -2.98 47.10
C LEU A 549 27.48 -4.10 47.14
N GLY A 550 28.73 -3.83 46.78
CA GLY A 550 29.82 -4.77 46.91
C GLY A 550 30.03 -5.29 48.35
N ASP A 551 29.92 -4.38 49.34
CA ASP A 551 30.08 -4.71 50.77
C ASP A 551 28.99 -5.67 51.27
N VAL A 552 27.86 -5.78 50.56
CA VAL A 552 26.73 -6.64 50.94
C VAL A 552 26.53 -7.80 49.96
N GLY A 553 27.54 -8.13 49.17
CA GLY A 553 27.60 -9.33 48.35
C GLY A 553 27.08 -9.20 46.89
N PHE A 554 26.84 -8.00 46.40
CA PHE A 554 26.51 -7.73 45.03
C PHE A 554 27.69 -7.02 44.30
N ASP A 555 28.50 -7.80 43.61
CA ASP A 555 29.59 -7.23 42.83
C ASP A 555 29.07 -6.80 41.45
N VAL A 556 29.08 -5.49 41.21
CA VAL A 556 28.49 -4.86 40.01
C VAL A 556 29.57 -4.06 39.30
N ALA A 557 29.88 -4.42 38.06
CA ALA A 557 30.74 -3.64 37.19
C ALA A 557 29.91 -2.98 36.09
N VAL A 558 29.79 -1.63 36.10
CA VAL A 558 29.09 -0.88 35.08
C VAL A 558 29.91 -0.89 33.79
N LEU A 559 29.33 -1.37 32.70
CA LEU A 559 29.94 -1.48 31.38
C LEU A 559 29.53 -0.34 30.43
N ASP A 560 28.25 0.09 30.53
CA ASP A 560 27.73 1.20 29.75
C ASP A 560 26.65 1.94 30.57
N TYR A 561 26.53 3.25 30.35
CA TYR A 561 25.58 4.09 31.05
C TYR A 561 25.07 5.20 30.14
N SER A 562 23.76 5.38 30.11
CA SER A 562 23.14 6.53 29.45
C SER A 562 21.87 6.98 30.19
N GLU A 563 21.55 8.26 30.04
CA GLU A 563 20.39 8.88 30.68
C GLU A 563 19.82 9.99 29.81
N HIS A 564 18.51 10.26 29.96
CA HIS A 564 17.86 11.39 29.31
C HIS A 564 16.58 11.78 30.04
N ALA A 565 16.08 13.00 29.77
CA ALA A 565 14.74 13.40 30.17
C ALA A 565 13.71 12.78 29.23
N MET A 566 12.63 12.20 29.79
CA MET A 566 11.56 11.56 29.00
C MET A 566 10.58 12.57 28.40
N SER A 567 10.51 13.78 28.97
CA SER A 567 9.67 14.89 28.51
C SER A 567 10.33 16.21 28.84
N SER A 568 9.79 17.32 28.33
CA SER A 568 10.19 18.69 28.72
C SER A 568 9.23 19.25 29.73
N GLY A 569 9.75 20.13 30.67
CA GLY A 569 8.96 20.80 31.70
C GLY A 569 9.40 20.42 33.11
N ASP A 570 8.83 21.14 34.14
CA ASP A 570 9.22 21.01 35.54
C ASP A 570 8.88 19.64 36.16
N ASP A 571 7.89 18.93 35.58
CA ASP A 571 7.46 17.59 36.02
C ASP A 571 8.10 16.46 35.20
N ALA A 572 9.15 16.76 34.41
CA ALA A 572 9.80 15.77 33.54
C ALA A 572 10.41 14.63 34.39
N GLN A 573 10.16 13.40 33.93
CA GLN A 573 10.84 12.21 34.44
C GLN A 573 12.16 11.97 33.68
N ALA A 574 13.12 11.39 34.38
CA ALA A 574 14.37 10.94 33.79
C ALA A 574 14.36 9.41 33.69
N ALA A 575 14.90 8.92 32.55
CA ALA A 575 15.21 7.52 32.34
C ALA A 575 16.73 7.32 32.39
N ALA A 576 17.18 6.29 33.08
CA ALA A 576 18.58 5.86 33.11
C ALA A 576 18.69 4.37 32.73
N TYR A 577 19.74 4.05 32.01
CA TYR A 577 20.06 2.72 31.50
C TYR A 577 21.47 2.35 31.90
N VAL A 578 21.60 1.15 32.47
CA VAL A 578 22.89 0.61 32.93
C VAL A 578 23.11 -0.76 32.34
N GLU A 579 24.14 -0.94 31.53
CA GLU A 579 24.68 -2.26 31.21
C GLU A 579 25.68 -2.64 32.28
N ALA A 580 25.46 -3.73 33.00
CA ALA A 580 26.32 -4.14 34.07
C ALA A 580 26.67 -5.63 34.02
N SER A 581 27.89 -5.95 34.38
CA SER A 581 28.31 -7.29 34.76
C SER A 581 28.05 -7.48 36.24
N VAL A 582 27.16 -8.39 36.59
CA VAL A 582 26.71 -8.62 37.97
C VAL A 582 27.12 -10.02 38.45
N SER A 583 27.75 -10.08 39.61
CA SER A 583 28.08 -11.32 40.34
C SER A 583 27.42 -11.24 41.71
N ILE A 584 26.70 -12.28 42.08
CA ILE A 584 26.02 -12.37 43.38
C ILE A 584 26.71 -13.47 44.20
N ALA A 585 27.25 -13.11 45.37
CA ALA A 585 27.87 -14.07 46.24
C ALA A 585 26.83 -15.12 46.72
N SER A 586 27.08 -16.39 46.45
CA SER A 586 26.24 -17.46 47.01
C SER A 586 26.25 -17.39 48.53
N ALA A 587 25.06 -17.33 49.15
CA ALA A 587 24.94 -17.41 50.59
C ALA A 587 25.53 -18.74 51.01
N ALA A 588 26.70 -18.69 51.75
CA ALA A 588 27.26 -19.87 52.37
C ALA A 588 26.29 -20.34 53.45
N GLU A 589 25.89 -21.61 53.38
CA GLU A 589 25.18 -22.22 54.51
C GLU A 589 26.04 -22.12 55.81
N PRO A 590 25.44 -21.80 56.96
CA PRO A 590 26.21 -21.66 58.19
C PRO A 590 26.56 -23.04 58.78
N GLY A 591 27.84 -23.34 58.83
CA GLY A 591 28.41 -24.22 59.84
C GLY A 591 28.80 -25.62 59.42
N GLU A 592 30.10 -25.83 59.19
CA GLU A 592 30.86 -26.80 59.93
C GLU A 592 32.37 -26.52 59.79
N ALA A 593 32.96 -26.16 60.90
CA ALA A 593 34.41 -25.97 61.03
C ALA A 593 35.14 -27.30 61.09
N GLY A 594 36.19 -27.44 60.30
CA GLY A 594 37.32 -28.28 60.63
C GLY A 594 37.45 -29.61 59.88
N ARG A 595 38.37 -29.63 58.89
CA ARG A 595 39.52 -30.57 58.84
C ARG A 595 40.36 -30.34 57.60
N HIS A 596 41.62 -30.06 57.81
CA HIS A 596 42.74 -30.00 56.86
C HIS A 596 43.23 -31.42 56.50
N PRO A 597 44.25 -31.61 55.62
CA PRO A 597 44.11 -32.20 54.31
C PRO A 597 44.89 -33.54 54.19
N SER A 598 44.63 -34.28 53.14
CA SER A 598 45.65 -35.17 52.56
C SER A 598 45.21 -35.75 51.21
N ASP A 599 46.10 -35.58 50.25
CA ASP A 599 46.19 -36.16 48.89
C ASP A 599 46.02 -37.68 48.82
N PRO A 600 46.21 -38.32 47.62
CA PRO A 600 46.00 -37.97 46.23
C PRO A 600 45.42 -39.18 45.37
N VAL A 601 45.20 -38.86 44.04
CA VAL A 601 45.42 -39.71 42.83
C VAL A 601 44.52 -40.92 42.55
N SER A 602 43.90 -40.96 41.41
CA SER A 602 44.16 -41.79 40.22
C SER A 602 42.93 -41.79 39.27
N ILE A 603 43.13 -41.40 38.09
CA ILE A 603 43.41 -42.03 36.78
C ILE A 603 42.51 -43.23 36.42
N ALA A 604 42.00 -43.09 35.20
CA ALA A 604 41.63 -44.07 34.18
C ALA A 604 40.12 -44.23 33.98
N SER A 605 39.59 -44.40 32.82
CA SER A 605 40.04 -44.52 31.41
C SER A 605 38.80 -44.70 30.55
N ALA A 606 38.83 -44.16 29.36
CA ALA A 606 38.39 -44.64 28.07
C ALA A 606 37.14 -45.54 27.93
N ALA A 607 36.26 -45.17 27.01
CA ALA A 607 35.96 -45.91 25.78
C ALA A 607 34.90 -45.23 24.92
N GLU A 608 35.26 -45.02 23.66
CA GLU A 608 34.39 -44.85 22.48
C GLU A 608 33.85 -46.20 22.00
N PRO A 609 33.16 -46.32 20.81
CA PRO A 609 32.20 -45.45 20.10
C PRO A 609 30.94 -46.22 19.62
N GLY A 610 30.01 -45.58 18.95
CA GLY A 610 28.94 -46.28 18.23
C GLY A 610 27.92 -45.42 17.54
N GLU A 611 28.14 -45.17 16.29
CA GLU A 611 27.34 -45.14 15.04
C GLU A 611 25.93 -44.57 14.99
N ALA A 612 25.82 -43.61 14.08
CA ALA A 612 24.94 -43.52 12.87
C ALA A 612 23.44 -43.29 13.02
N GLY A 613 22.99 -42.18 12.42
CA GLY A 613 21.69 -42.26 11.80
C GLY A 613 20.91 -40.95 11.62
N ARG A 614 21.08 -40.33 10.44
CA ARG A 614 20.05 -39.61 9.66
C ARG A 614 19.64 -38.18 10.02
N HIS A 615 20.00 -37.29 9.08
CA HIS A 615 19.42 -35.97 8.85
C HIS A 615 17.88 -35.98 8.66
N PRO A 616 17.21 -34.84 8.96
CA PRO A 616 16.64 -34.11 7.85
C PRO A 616 16.93 -32.59 7.85
N SER A 617 16.98 -32.13 6.63
CA SER A 617 17.11 -30.80 6.09
C SER A 617 16.20 -29.73 6.70
N GLY A 618 16.78 -28.60 7.12
CA GLY A 618 16.11 -27.33 7.34
C GLY A 618 16.69 -26.26 6.42
N PRO A 619 15.97 -25.17 6.13
CA PRO A 619 16.28 -24.25 5.04
C PRO A 619 17.44 -23.30 5.35
N VAL A 620 18.21 -23.04 4.30
CA VAL A 620 19.37 -22.15 4.26
C VAL A 620 18.93 -20.69 4.38
N SER A 621 19.40 -20.01 5.43
CA SER A 621 19.33 -18.57 5.57
C SER A 621 20.46 -17.90 4.78
N ILE A 622 20.10 -16.97 3.89
CA ILE A 622 21.06 -16.15 3.15
C ILE A 622 21.60 -15.07 4.10
N ALA A 623 22.88 -15.16 4.41
CA ALA A 623 23.60 -14.15 5.17
C ALA A 623 23.87 -12.92 4.27
N SER A 624 23.41 -11.75 4.71
CA SER A 624 23.84 -10.47 4.16
C SER A 624 25.21 -10.08 4.73
N ALA A 625 26.06 -9.55 3.87
CA ALA A 625 27.44 -9.17 4.14
C ALA A 625 27.53 -8.18 5.32
N ALA A 626 28.39 -8.51 6.28
CA ALA A 626 28.81 -7.62 7.35
C ALA A 626 30.05 -6.82 6.91
N GLU A 627 30.00 -5.51 7.10
CA GLU A 627 31.20 -4.66 7.05
C GLU A 627 32.11 -4.91 8.26
N PRO A 628 33.45 -4.78 8.12
CA PRO A 628 34.37 -5.04 9.21
C PRO A 628 34.54 -3.79 10.08
N GLY A 629 34.07 -3.84 11.32
CA GLY A 629 34.26 -2.79 12.33
C GLY A 629 34.75 -3.39 13.65
N GLU A 630 35.99 -3.09 13.96
CA GLU A 630 36.75 -3.12 15.22
C GLU A 630 36.26 -4.07 16.34
N ALA A 631 36.96 -5.17 16.50
CA ALA A 631 36.90 -6.03 17.67
C ALA A 631 37.58 -5.36 18.88
N GLY A 632 36.82 -4.64 19.70
CA GLY A 632 37.19 -4.29 21.07
C GLY A 632 37.19 -5.51 21.95
N ARG A 633 38.35 -5.95 22.48
CA ARG A 633 38.45 -7.00 23.48
C ARG A 633 37.79 -6.52 24.76
N HIS A 634 36.70 -7.22 25.17
CA HIS A 634 36.17 -7.06 26.52
C HIS A 634 37.10 -7.68 27.55
N PRO A 635 37.32 -7.04 28.71
CA PRO A 635 37.97 -7.70 29.83
C PRO A 635 37.07 -8.87 30.29
N SER A 636 37.67 -10.05 30.44
CA SER A 636 37.00 -11.24 31.01
C SER A 636 36.61 -10.95 32.46
N GLY A 637 35.31 -10.84 32.72
CA GLY A 637 34.75 -10.74 34.06
C GLY A 637 34.94 -12.05 34.85
N PRO A 638 34.73 -12.01 36.17
CA PRO A 638 34.88 -13.19 37.03
C PRO A 638 33.93 -14.34 36.61
N VAL A 639 34.37 -15.54 36.78
CA VAL A 639 33.60 -16.75 36.45
C VAL A 639 32.30 -16.79 37.26
N GLY A 640 31.16 -16.71 36.56
CA GLY A 640 29.81 -16.63 37.16
C GLY A 640 29.12 -15.24 37.01
N ALA A 641 29.80 -14.25 36.50
CA ALA A 641 29.22 -12.93 36.27
C ALA A 641 28.27 -12.92 35.04
N ARG A 642 27.13 -12.26 35.15
CA ARG A 642 26.13 -12.08 34.07
C ARG A 642 26.09 -10.64 33.59
N THR A 643 26.15 -10.44 32.31
CA THR A 643 25.97 -9.13 31.71
C THR A 643 24.51 -8.90 31.38
N VAL A 644 23.90 -7.88 31.96
CA VAL A 644 22.47 -7.52 31.83
C VAL A 644 22.28 -6.04 31.76
N TRP A 645 21.18 -5.61 31.15
CA TRP A 645 20.71 -4.23 31.23
C TRP A 645 19.77 -4.05 32.40
N GLY A 646 19.87 -2.88 33.08
CA GLY A 646 18.89 -2.41 34.03
C GLY A 646 18.36 -1.04 33.64
N VAL A 647 17.10 -0.77 33.94
CA VAL A 647 16.42 0.48 33.62
C VAL A 647 15.82 1.08 34.89
N GLY A 648 15.93 2.41 35.03
CA GLY A 648 15.31 3.16 36.12
C GLY A 648 14.63 4.42 35.61
N ILE A 649 13.43 4.69 36.11
CA ILE A 649 12.65 5.90 35.82
C ILE A 649 12.31 6.61 37.11
N ALA A 650 12.60 7.91 37.20
CA ALA A 650 12.31 8.72 38.35
C ALA A 650 12.32 10.22 38.00
N PRO A 651 11.71 11.10 38.83
CA PRO A 651 11.83 12.55 38.65
C PRO A 651 13.27 13.06 38.78
N SER A 652 14.09 12.42 39.59
CA SER A 652 15.52 12.74 39.76
C SER A 652 16.38 11.77 38.95
N ILE A 653 17.32 12.30 38.18
CA ILE A 653 18.26 11.53 37.35
C ILE A 653 19.13 10.60 38.24
N THR A 654 19.57 11.09 39.41
CA THR A 654 20.32 10.25 40.38
C THR A 654 19.47 9.06 40.83
N THR A 655 18.19 9.31 41.16
CA THR A 655 17.28 8.26 41.60
C THR A 655 17.01 7.24 40.43
N ALA A 656 16.85 7.72 39.22
CA ALA A 656 16.70 6.87 38.05
C ALA A 656 17.94 5.97 37.84
N SER A 657 19.14 6.53 37.98
CA SER A 657 20.40 5.79 37.84
C SER A 657 20.58 4.68 38.87
N LEU A 658 20.25 5.00 40.15
CA LEU A 658 20.30 3.99 41.21
C LEU A 658 19.23 2.88 41.01
N ARG A 659 18.04 3.22 40.53
CA ARG A 659 17.01 2.23 40.16
C ARG A 659 17.48 1.35 39.00
N ALA A 660 18.21 1.89 38.02
CA ALA A 660 18.78 1.11 36.93
C ALA A 660 19.78 0.06 37.43
N VAL A 661 20.64 0.40 38.39
CA VAL A 661 21.54 -0.58 39.03
C VAL A 661 20.76 -1.65 39.78
N VAL A 662 19.75 -1.30 40.55
CA VAL A 662 18.89 -2.26 41.27
C VAL A 662 18.18 -3.20 40.30
N SER A 663 17.66 -2.65 39.19
CA SER A 663 17.07 -3.43 38.10
C SER A 663 18.06 -4.43 37.51
N ALA A 664 19.29 -4.02 37.21
CA ALA A 664 20.33 -4.92 36.69
C ALA A 664 20.65 -6.06 37.67
N VAL A 665 20.82 -5.76 38.97
CA VAL A 665 21.05 -6.78 39.99
C VAL A 665 19.92 -7.79 40.06
N ASN A 666 18.66 -7.31 40.09
CA ASN A 666 17.50 -8.18 40.19
C ASN A 666 17.30 -9.04 38.94
N ARG A 667 17.58 -8.51 37.76
CA ARG A 667 17.54 -9.27 36.51
C ARG A 667 18.64 -10.34 36.45
N ALA A 668 19.86 -10.02 36.90
CA ALA A 668 20.93 -11.00 37.00
C ALA A 668 20.60 -12.15 37.95
N ALA A 669 19.82 -11.90 39.01
CA ALA A 669 19.39 -12.91 39.95
C ALA A 669 18.27 -13.82 39.41
N ARG A 670 17.45 -13.34 38.46
CA ARG A 670 16.37 -14.12 37.82
C ARG A 670 16.87 -15.04 36.71
N ALA A 671 17.86 -14.63 35.98
CA ALA A 671 18.43 -15.36 34.85
C ALA A 671 19.35 -16.49 35.32
#